data_8054911eb03103f8cd510b2c7bc2d8c0
#
_entry.id   8054911eb03103f8cd510b2c7bc2d8c0
#
_cell.length_a   1.000
_cell.length_b   1.000
_cell.length_c   1.000
_cell.angle_alpha   90.00
_cell.angle_beta   90.00
_cell.angle_gamma   90.00
#
_symmetry.space_group_name_H-M   'P 1'
#
loop_
_entity.id
_entity.type
_entity.pdbx_description
1 polymer ?
#
loop_
_entity_poly.entity_id
_entity_poly.type
_entity_poly.pdbx_seq_one_letter_code
_entity_poly.pdbx_strand_id
1 'polypeptide(L)'
;MDDLLPEAFAVVREADKRVLGMFPYDVQVMGGIVMHQGHIAEMNTGEGKTLTATMPVYLNALSGEGTILVTTNEYLAIRDAEEMGQVYEFLGLTIGVPCVEGNNEMEPAEKRAIYQSDIVYTTNASLGFDYLIDNLASNQDGKYMRPFNYAIVDEVDSVLLDSAQTPLIISGAPRVQSNYYGMMDTLMTTLVEGEDYIFKEEKGEVWLTTKGAKAAENYLGIGNLYDEENSTFARHLLFSLRAHLLYKKDKDYIIRDGKKGPEVVLLDKSTGRLLELTKLQGGLHQAIEAKELVALSQETRAMASITYQSLFKKFKKISGMTGTGKVAEKEFLDTYGMKVIQIPTNRKKQRIDYPDKIYATLPEKVFASLEYVKHYHEKGNPILIFVGSVEMSELYSSLLLREGIAHNLLNANNAPREAEMIAESGQMGAVTVATSMAGRGTDIKLGKGVAELGGLVVIGTERMESQRIDLQIRGRSGRQGDPGMSKFFVSLEDDVIKKYGPSWVHRTYKEYAINDHIEPKELTGRKYRKLVEKAQEASESSGRTSRRQTLEFAESMNIQREMIYAQRDRLIYHNQGLDTVIDEVLDDFIDQAMTEEDFSKAENLYHFILRNISFRINEIPKDLDLNNREQVLELIYQFAYRELDAKKQELKTKELNEYFQRLSMLKAVDDNWAEQVDYLQQLQMAIGSQQLSQKNPIVEYYQEAYKGFEAMKRQIRKDMVRNLLLSQVQVTKKGDIISHFP
;
A
#
# COMPACT_ATOMS: atom_id res chain seq x y z
N MET A 1 -0.16 -27.99 -18.64
CA MET A 1 -1.41 -27.34 -18.22
C MET A 1 -2.32 -27.03 -19.41
N ASP A 2 -1.79 -26.49 -20.52
CA ASP A 2 -2.62 -26.14 -21.69
C ASP A 2 -3.35 -27.36 -22.30
N ASP A 3 -2.70 -28.53 -22.35
CA ASP A 3 -3.30 -29.75 -22.86
C ASP A 3 -4.45 -30.27 -21.98
N LEU A 4 -4.40 -29.97 -20.67
CA LEU A 4 -5.45 -30.34 -19.70
C LEU A 4 -6.62 -29.36 -19.65
N LEU A 5 -6.47 -28.17 -20.25
CA LEU A 5 -7.44 -27.09 -20.14
C LEU A 5 -8.86 -27.51 -20.54
N PRO A 6 -9.09 -28.17 -21.69
CA PRO A 6 -10.46 -28.54 -22.09
C PRO A 6 -11.12 -29.51 -21.11
N GLU A 7 -10.37 -30.50 -20.62
CA GLU A 7 -10.87 -31.49 -19.67
C GLU A 7 -11.12 -30.87 -18.28
N ALA A 8 -10.15 -30.13 -17.76
CA ALA A 8 -10.28 -29.46 -16.46
C ALA A 8 -11.46 -28.48 -16.43
N PHE A 9 -11.63 -27.67 -17.49
CA PHE A 9 -12.74 -26.72 -17.58
C PHE A 9 -14.09 -27.44 -17.70
N ALA A 10 -14.16 -28.56 -18.44
CA ALA A 10 -15.38 -29.37 -18.51
C ALA A 10 -15.75 -29.98 -17.15
N VAL A 11 -14.76 -30.47 -16.41
CA VAL A 11 -14.95 -31.05 -15.05
C VAL A 11 -15.46 -29.98 -14.09
N VAL A 12 -14.82 -28.80 -14.04
CA VAL A 12 -15.28 -27.71 -13.15
C VAL A 12 -16.66 -27.22 -13.52
N ARG A 13 -16.93 -27.05 -14.80
CA ARG A 13 -18.25 -26.59 -15.30
C ARG A 13 -19.39 -27.53 -14.87
N GLU A 14 -19.14 -28.85 -14.88
CA GLU A 14 -20.09 -29.83 -14.38
C GLU A 14 -20.15 -29.84 -12.84
N ALA A 15 -19.04 -29.65 -12.16
CA ALA A 15 -19.00 -29.54 -10.69
C ALA A 15 -19.74 -28.29 -10.20
N ASP A 16 -19.56 -27.13 -10.83
CA ASP A 16 -20.31 -25.89 -10.55
C ASP A 16 -21.82 -26.13 -10.65
N LYS A 17 -22.25 -26.85 -11.68
CA LYS A 17 -23.66 -27.22 -11.84
C LYS A 17 -24.18 -28.14 -10.74
N ARG A 18 -23.39 -29.13 -10.33
CA ARG A 18 -23.82 -30.11 -9.31
C ARG A 18 -23.82 -29.52 -7.91
N VAL A 19 -22.82 -28.73 -7.59
CA VAL A 19 -22.57 -28.18 -6.23
C VAL A 19 -23.35 -26.88 -6.03
N LEU A 20 -23.21 -25.92 -6.98
CA LEU A 20 -23.80 -24.58 -6.86
C LEU A 20 -25.12 -24.43 -7.61
N GLY A 21 -25.52 -25.39 -8.45
CA GLY A 21 -26.66 -25.25 -9.34
C GLY A 21 -26.45 -24.28 -10.50
N MET A 22 -25.22 -23.79 -10.69
CA MET A 22 -24.85 -22.80 -11.70
C MET A 22 -23.98 -23.43 -12.78
N PHE A 23 -24.42 -23.33 -14.04
CA PHE A 23 -23.63 -23.81 -15.17
C PHE A 23 -22.97 -22.64 -15.91
N PRO A 24 -21.63 -22.53 -15.90
CA PRO A 24 -20.91 -21.39 -16.52
C PRO A 24 -21.26 -21.23 -18.01
N TYR A 25 -21.55 -20.00 -18.42
CA TYR A 25 -21.82 -19.66 -19.82
C TYR A 25 -20.54 -19.72 -20.67
N ASP A 26 -20.68 -19.82 -21.98
CA ASP A 26 -19.53 -19.89 -22.90
C ASP A 26 -18.67 -18.62 -22.82
N VAL A 27 -19.26 -17.44 -22.60
CA VAL A 27 -18.51 -16.21 -22.35
C VAL A 27 -17.68 -16.26 -21.08
N GLN A 28 -18.15 -16.97 -20.04
CA GLN A 28 -17.38 -17.20 -18.81
C GLN A 28 -16.22 -18.16 -19.06
N VAL A 29 -16.40 -19.19 -19.89
CA VAL A 29 -15.31 -20.08 -20.32
C VAL A 29 -14.23 -19.27 -21.06
N MET A 30 -14.61 -18.35 -21.96
CA MET A 30 -13.67 -17.44 -22.63
C MET A 30 -12.88 -16.61 -21.62
N GLY A 31 -13.55 -16.05 -20.60
CA GLY A 31 -12.90 -15.30 -19.51
C GLY A 31 -11.89 -16.16 -18.73
N GLY A 32 -12.27 -17.41 -18.42
CA GLY A 32 -11.40 -18.37 -17.76
C GLY A 32 -10.15 -18.69 -18.58
N ILE A 33 -10.27 -18.87 -19.89
CA ILE A 33 -9.13 -19.10 -20.80
C ILE A 33 -8.18 -17.89 -20.79
N VAL A 34 -8.71 -16.68 -20.89
CA VAL A 34 -7.92 -15.44 -20.86
C VAL A 34 -7.13 -15.33 -19.56
N MET A 35 -7.75 -15.63 -18.42
CA MET A 35 -7.07 -15.62 -17.13
C MET A 35 -6.01 -16.73 -17.04
N HIS A 36 -6.29 -17.93 -17.52
CA HIS A 36 -5.27 -18.99 -17.57
C HIS A 36 -4.04 -18.61 -18.40
N GLN A 37 -4.22 -17.84 -19.47
CA GLN A 37 -3.13 -17.31 -20.30
C GLN A 37 -2.33 -16.17 -19.65
N GLY A 38 -2.63 -15.76 -18.42
CA GLY A 38 -1.95 -14.67 -17.73
C GLY A 38 -2.37 -13.28 -18.18
N HIS A 39 -3.61 -13.12 -18.58
CA HIS A 39 -4.16 -11.85 -19.06
C HIS A 39 -5.35 -11.39 -18.19
N ILE A 40 -5.83 -10.19 -18.43
CA ILE A 40 -7.00 -9.61 -17.74
C ILE A 40 -8.25 -9.88 -18.58
N ALA A 41 -9.22 -10.59 -17.99
CA ALA A 41 -10.55 -10.73 -18.56
C ALA A 41 -11.40 -9.51 -18.16
N GLU A 42 -11.69 -8.62 -19.11
CA GLU A 42 -12.64 -7.55 -18.88
C GLU A 42 -14.07 -8.08 -19.09
N MET A 43 -14.74 -8.33 -17.99
CA MET A 43 -16.14 -8.79 -17.93
C MET A 43 -16.96 -7.74 -17.22
N ASN A 44 -18.07 -7.32 -17.80
CA ASN A 44 -18.95 -6.35 -17.18
C ASN A 44 -19.40 -6.79 -15.77
N THR A 45 -19.65 -5.80 -14.91
CA THR A 45 -20.17 -6.08 -13.57
C THR A 45 -21.48 -6.87 -13.67
N GLY A 46 -21.61 -7.94 -12.86
CA GLY A 46 -22.77 -8.82 -12.89
C GLY A 46 -22.69 -9.99 -13.88
N GLU A 47 -21.62 -10.13 -14.68
CA GLU A 47 -21.44 -11.26 -15.62
C GLU A 47 -20.89 -12.54 -14.94
N GLY A 48 -20.81 -12.58 -13.61
CA GLY A 48 -20.40 -13.77 -12.85
C GLY A 48 -18.88 -14.02 -12.88
N LYS A 49 -18.08 -12.98 -12.65
CA LYS A 49 -16.62 -13.07 -12.57
C LYS A 49 -16.14 -14.13 -11.56
N THR A 50 -16.76 -14.21 -10.38
CA THR A 50 -16.41 -15.17 -9.32
C THR A 50 -16.55 -16.62 -9.80
N LEU A 51 -17.66 -16.93 -10.48
CA LEU A 51 -17.86 -18.25 -11.08
C LEU A 51 -16.89 -18.52 -12.24
N THR A 52 -16.55 -17.49 -13.03
CA THR A 52 -15.58 -17.60 -14.12
C THR A 52 -14.19 -18.00 -13.60
N ALA A 53 -13.80 -17.48 -12.44
CA ALA A 53 -12.51 -17.76 -11.83
C ALA A 53 -12.34 -19.22 -11.38
N THR A 54 -13.43 -19.97 -11.13
CA THR A 54 -13.36 -21.38 -10.69
C THR A 54 -12.56 -22.24 -11.64
N MET A 55 -12.73 -22.04 -12.95
CA MET A 55 -12.08 -22.83 -14.00
C MET A 55 -10.57 -22.67 -14.03
N PRO A 56 -9.99 -21.44 -14.17
CA PRO A 56 -8.53 -21.28 -14.18
C PRO A 56 -7.90 -21.51 -12.80
N VAL A 57 -8.61 -21.26 -11.68
CA VAL A 57 -8.14 -21.59 -10.33
C VAL A 57 -7.92 -23.10 -10.22
N TYR A 58 -8.93 -23.90 -10.54
CA TYR A 58 -8.82 -25.36 -10.49
C TYR A 58 -7.68 -25.88 -11.36
N LEU A 59 -7.64 -25.51 -12.64
CA LEU A 59 -6.61 -25.98 -13.57
C LEU A 59 -5.19 -25.68 -13.06
N ASN A 60 -4.95 -24.47 -12.56
CA ASN A 60 -3.61 -24.11 -12.09
C ASN A 60 -3.28 -24.71 -10.71
N ALA A 61 -4.28 -24.98 -9.86
CA ALA A 61 -4.09 -25.68 -8.59
C ALA A 61 -3.64 -27.12 -8.76
N LEU A 62 -4.01 -27.78 -9.85
CA LEU A 62 -3.55 -29.16 -10.18
C LEU A 62 -2.03 -29.29 -10.31
N SER A 63 -1.30 -28.18 -10.41
CA SER A 63 0.17 -28.22 -10.40
C SER A 63 0.76 -28.61 -9.04
N GLY A 64 0.00 -28.48 -7.95
CA GLY A 64 0.49 -28.62 -6.57
C GLY A 64 1.39 -27.46 -6.10
N GLU A 65 1.69 -26.49 -6.97
CA GLU A 65 2.51 -25.32 -6.63
C GLU A 65 1.73 -24.17 -5.98
N GLY A 66 0.40 -24.30 -5.92
CA GLY A 66 -0.51 -23.34 -5.30
C GLY A 66 -1.02 -22.22 -6.19
N THR A 67 -2.27 -21.90 -5.98
CA THR A 67 -2.98 -20.81 -6.64
C THR A 67 -3.54 -19.86 -5.60
N ILE A 68 -3.31 -18.55 -5.79
CA ILE A 68 -3.80 -17.52 -4.87
C ILE A 68 -4.83 -16.66 -5.59
N LEU A 69 -6.03 -16.54 -5.04
CA LEU A 69 -7.05 -15.60 -5.48
C LEU A 69 -7.04 -14.39 -4.54
N VAL A 70 -6.80 -13.21 -5.12
CA VAL A 70 -6.67 -11.96 -4.37
C VAL A 70 -7.86 -11.06 -4.64
N THR A 71 -8.51 -10.59 -3.58
CA THR A 71 -9.62 -9.64 -3.65
C THR A 71 -9.34 -8.37 -2.83
N THR A 72 -10.28 -7.44 -2.81
CA THR A 72 -10.07 -6.10 -2.23
C THR A 72 -10.35 -6.01 -0.73
N ASN A 73 -11.11 -6.93 -0.14
CA ASN A 73 -11.42 -6.93 1.29
C ASN A 73 -11.65 -8.34 1.83
N GLU A 74 -11.56 -8.49 3.15
CA GLU A 74 -11.63 -9.77 3.86
C GLU A 74 -13.00 -10.42 3.73
N TYR A 75 -14.08 -9.64 3.80
CA TYR A 75 -15.45 -10.16 3.63
C TYR A 75 -15.61 -10.89 2.29
N LEU A 76 -15.12 -10.28 1.19
CA LEU A 76 -15.17 -10.92 -0.13
C LEU A 76 -14.30 -12.16 -0.20
N ALA A 77 -13.10 -12.14 0.41
CA ALA A 77 -12.21 -13.31 0.43
C ALA A 77 -12.87 -14.50 1.15
N ILE A 78 -13.47 -14.26 2.31
CA ILE A 78 -14.15 -15.29 3.11
C ILE A 78 -15.40 -15.80 2.36
N ARG A 79 -16.27 -14.89 1.92
CA ARG A 79 -17.51 -15.25 1.19
C ARG A 79 -17.21 -16.09 -0.06
N ASP A 80 -16.27 -15.62 -0.89
CA ASP A 80 -15.98 -16.30 -2.16
C ASP A 80 -15.28 -17.65 -1.92
N ALA A 81 -14.49 -17.78 -0.85
CA ALA A 81 -13.92 -19.04 -0.42
C ALA A 81 -15.00 -20.00 0.09
N GLU A 82 -15.98 -19.54 0.84
CA GLU A 82 -17.11 -20.37 1.32
C GLU A 82 -18.02 -20.81 0.19
N GLU A 83 -18.36 -19.92 -0.74
CA GLU A 83 -19.26 -20.22 -1.86
C GLU A 83 -18.57 -21.10 -2.91
N MET A 84 -17.41 -20.69 -3.44
CA MET A 84 -16.73 -21.41 -4.52
C MET A 84 -15.89 -22.58 -3.99
N GLY A 85 -15.48 -22.52 -2.75
CA GLY A 85 -14.71 -23.55 -2.07
C GLY A 85 -15.36 -24.93 -2.12
N GLN A 86 -16.68 -24.97 -1.97
CA GLN A 86 -17.43 -26.22 -2.06
C GLN A 86 -17.18 -26.98 -3.37
N VAL A 87 -16.94 -26.27 -4.47
CA VAL A 87 -16.64 -26.88 -5.78
C VAL A 87 -15.24 -27.51 -5.77
N TYR A 88 -14.26 -26.81 -5.21
CA TYR A 88 -12.87 -27.29 -5.15
C TYR A 88 -12.74 -28.48 -4.19
N GLU A 89 -13.40 -28.44 -3.03
CA GLU A 89 -13.45 -29.53 -2.08
C GLU A 89 -14.14 -30.78 -2.69
N PHE A 90 -15.23 -30.57 -3.43
CA PHE A 90 -15.89 -31.66 -4.18
C PHE A 90 -14.95 -32.30 -5.20
N LEU A 91 -14.01 -31.52 -5.77
CA LEU A 91 -12.99 -31.98 -6.71
C LEU A 91 -11.69 -32.46 -6.02
N GLY A 92 -11.65 -32.49 -4.68
CA GLY A 92 -10.54 -33.04 -3.90
C GLY A 92 -9.38 -32.09 -3.64
N LEU A 93 -9.57 -30.77 -3.81
CA LEU A 93 -8.56 -29.74 -3.51
C LEU A 93 -8.80 -29.10 -2.15
N THR A 94 -7.74 -28.64 -1.53
CA THR A 94 -7.74 -27.96 -0.24
C THR A 94 -7.79 -26.43 -0.41
N ILE A 95 -8.47 -25.75 0.54
CA ILE A 95 -8.66 -24.30 0.51
C ILE A 95 -8.18 -23.70 1.81
N GLY A 96 -7.49 -22.56 1.71
CA GLY A 96 -7.04 -21.78 2.85
C GLY A 96 -7.47 -20.31 2.74
N VAL A 97 -7.79 -19.70 3.90
CA VAL A 97 -8.13 -18.27 4.01
C VAL A 97 -7.34 -17.69 5.18
N PRO A 98 -6.29 -16.88 4.94
CA PRO A 98 -5.50 -16.30 6.01
C PRO A 98 -6.14 -15.04 6.63
N CYS A 99 -7.40 -14.76 6.31
CA CYS A 99 -8.15 -13.64 6.85
C CYS A 99 -9.01 -14.11 8.02
N VAL A 100 -8.95 -13.40 9.15
CA VAL A 100 -9.78 -13.67 10.34
C VAL A 100 -10.61 -12.44 10.65
N GLU A 101 -11.91 -12.64 10.88
CA GLU A 101 -12.75 -11.57 11.43
C GLU A 101 -12.29 -11.23 12.86
N GLY A 102 -11.75 -10.04 13.03
CA GLY A 102 -11.26 -9.53 14.31
C GLY A 102 -9.73 -9.51 14.43
N ASN A 103 -9.22 -8.88 15.50
CA ASN A 103 -7.79 -8.66 15.77
C ASN A 103 -7.05 -9.92 16.31
N ASN A 104 -7.40 -11.12 15.92
CA ASN A 104 -6.70 -12.32 16.36
C ASN A 104 -5.51 -12.58 15.42
N GLU A 105 -4.30 -12.46 15.95
CA GLU A 105 -3.09 -12.88 15.24
C GLU A 105 -3.03 -14.41 15.16
N MET A 106 -2.88 -14.94 13.95
CA MET A 106 -2.66 -16.37 13.72
C MET A 106 -1.20 -16.74 13.99
N GLU A 107 -0.99 -17.90 14.60
CA GLU A 107 0.35 -18.46 14.78
C GLU A 107 0.99 -18.85 13.43
N PRO A 108 2.34 -18.78 13.30
CA PRO A 108 3.02 -19.14 12.06
C PRO A 108 2.71 -20.55 11.55
N ALA A 109 2.47 -21.51 12.46
CA ALA A 109 2.11 -22.88 12.10
C ALA A 109 0.72 -22.95 11.42
N GLU A 110 -0.25 -22.17 11.90
CA GLU A 110 -1.59 -22.08 11.33
C GLU A 110 -1.52 -21.41 9.95
N LYS A 111 -0.81 -20.29 9.82
CA LYS A 111 -0.59 -19.63 8.54
C LYS A 111 0.11 -20.53 7.53
N ARG A 112 1.08 -21.34 7.98
CA ARG A 112 1.75 -22.33 7.13
C ARG A 112 0.74 -23.35 6.58
N ALA A 113 -0.13 -23.91 7.41
CA ALA A 113 -1.14 -24.85 6.96
C ALA A 113 -2.06 -24.22 5.90
N ILE A 114 -2.47 -22.97 6.10
CA ILE A 114 -3.28 -22.21 5.16
C ILE A 114 -2.55 -21.99 3.81
N TYR A 115 -1.31 -21.48 3.84
CA TYR A 115 -0.55 -21.24 2.62
C TYR A 115 -0.08 -22.50 1.90
N GLN A 116 -0.09 -23.66 2.56
CA GLN A 116 0.17 -24.97 1.93
C GLN A 116 -1.07 -25.56 1.22
N SER A 117 -2.26 -25.00 1.42
CA SER A 117 -3.47 -25.41 0.68
C SER A 117 -3.29 -25.21 -0.83
N ASP A 118 -3.98 -26.00 -1.63
CA ASP A 118 -3.91 -25.93 -3.10
C ASP A 118 -4.38 -24.57 -3.62
N ILE A 119 -5.39 -24.00 -2.95
CA ILE A 119 -6.01 -22.72 -3.28
C ILE A 119 -6.07 -21.85 -2.03
N VAL A 120 -5.64 -20.59 -2.16
CA VAL A 120 -5.68 -19.60 -1.07
C VAL A 120 -6.48 -18.38 -1.52
N TYR A 121 -7.51 -18.02 -0.76
CA TYR A 121 -8.26 -16.77 -0.92
C TYR A 121 -7.77 -15.74 0.09
N THR A 122 -7.35 -14.56 -0.38
CA THR A 122 -6.77 -13.53 0.48
C THR A 122 -7.03 -12.13 -0.05
N THR A 123 -6.64 -11.11 0.73
CA THR A 123 -6.64 -9.71 0.24
C THR A 123 -5.24 -9.30 -0.20
N ASN A 124 -5.18 -8.25 -1.03
CA ASN A 124 -3.91 -7.65 -1.43
C ASN A 124 -3.08 -7.16 -0.22
N ALA A 125 -3.75 -6.61 0.79
CA ALA A 125 -3.09 -6.13 2.01
C ALA A 125 -2.54 -7.30 2.85
N SER A 126 -3.39 -8.30 3.16
CA SER A 126 -2.99 -9.48 3.93
C SER A 126 -1.84 -10.24 3.27
N LEU A 127 -1.92 -10.46 1.96
CA LEU A 127 -0.84 -11.11 1.19
C LEU A 127 0.49 -10.36 1.31
N GLY A 128 0.43 -9.04 1.19
CA GLY A 128 1.64 -8.21 1.23
C GLY A 128 2.25 -8.11 2.63
N PHE A 129 1.43 -7.98 3.67
CA PHE A 129 1.91 -7.99 5.06
C PHE A 129 2.44 -9.37 5.44
N ASP A 130 1.76 -10.45 5.07
CA ASP A 130 2.22 -11.81 5.31
C ASP A 130 3.57 -12.06 4.63
N TYR A 131 3.75 -11.60 3.39
CA TYR A 131 5.04 -11.66 2.71
C TYR A 131 6.14 -10.92 3.48
N LEU A 132 5.87 -9.72 3.97
CA LEU A 132 6.86 -8.94 4.71
C LEU A 132 7.20 -9.60 6.06
N ILE A 133 6.20 -10.08 6.80
CA ILE A 133 6.38 -10.74 8.09
C ILE A 133 7.13 -12.06 7.93
N ASP A 134 6.77 -12.87 6.95
CA ASP A 134 7.48 -14.12 6.61
C ASP A 134 8.98 -13.88 6.38
N ASN A 135 9.31 -12.79 5.70
CA ASN A 135 10.71 -12.44 5.44
C ASN A 135 11.43 -11.79 6.63
N LEU A 136 10.72 -11.39 7.68
CA LEU A 136 11.32 -10.95 8.96
C LEU A 136 11.57 -12.12 9.93
N ALA A 137 11.10 -13.33 9.62
CA ALA A 137 11.29 -14.50 10.47
C ALA A 137 12.78 -14.79 10.72
N SER A 138 13.15 -15.04 11.97
CA SER A 138 14.54 -15.32 12.38
C SER A 138 14.94 -16.79 12.30
N ASN A 139 13.98 -17.67 12.03
CA ASN A 139 14.20 -19.12 11.93
C ASN A 139 13.23 -19.76 10.93
N GLN A 140 13.46 -21.03 10.61
CA GLN A 140 12.63 -21.77 9.66
C GLN A 140 11.20 -21.98 10.16
N ASP A 141 11.00 -22.09 11.47
CA ASP A 141 9.68 -22.31 12.06
C ASP A 141 8.79 -21.06 11.98
N GLY A 142 9.39 -19.88 11.91
CA GLY A 142 8.68 -18.62 11.69
C GLY A 142 8.27 -18.38 10.24
N LYS A 143 8.84 -19.07 9.27
CA LYS A 143 8.49 -18.95 7.85
C LYS A 143 7.28 -19.83 7.50
N TYR A 144 6.31 -19.28 6.75
CA TYR A 144 5.07 -19.96 6.43
C TYR A 144 4.64 -19.86 4.97
N MET A 145 5.20 -18.92 4.21
CA MET A 145 4.86 -18.78 2.80
C MET A 145 5.66 -19.73 1.91
N ARG A 146 5.04 -20.18 0.83
CA ARG A 146 5.71 -20.91 -0.26
C ARG A 146 6.00 -19.98 -1.44
N PRO A 147 6.87 -20.37 -2.39
CA PRO A 147 7.12 -19.57 -3.59
C PRO A 147 5.84 -19.26 -4.36
N PHE A 148 5.71 -18.05 -4.87
CA PHE A 148 4.54 -17.57 -5.60
C PHE A 148 4.48 -18.18 -7.00
N ASN A 149 3.42 -18.93 -7.27
CA ASN A 149 3.22 -19.59 -8.56
C ASN A 149 2.20 -18.84 -9.43
N TYR A 150 0.92 -18.92 -9.12
CA TYR A 150 -0.14 -18.31 -9.91
C TYR A 150 -1.05 -17.46 -9.04
N ALA A 151 -1.35 -16.23 -9.50
CA ALA A 151 -2.35 -15.37 -8.88
C ALA A 151 -3.45 -14.98 -9.86
N ILE A 152 -4.69 -14.99 -9.38
CA ILE A 152 -5.82 -14.31 -9.99
C ILE A 152 -6.19 -13.12 -9.10
N VAL A 153 -6.27 -11.94 -9.68
CA VAL A 153 -6.64 -10.72 -8.96
C VAL A 153 -8.05 -10.32 -9.38
N ASP A 154 -9.00 -10.40 -8.44
CA ASP A 154 -10.35 -9.86 -8.65
C ASP A 154 -10.34 -8.35 -8.46
N GLU A 155 -11.16 -7.65 -9.25
CA GLU A 155 -11.15 -6.19 -9.35
C GLU A 155 -9.71 -5.66 -9.52
N VAL A 156 -9.01 -6.24 -10.50
CA VAL A 156 -7.56 -6.04 -10.74
C VAL A 156 -7.16 -4.57 -10.89
N ASP A 157 -8.03 -3.73 -11.39
CA ASP A 157 -7.83 -2.28 -11.50
C ASP A 157 -7.83 -1.58 -10.13
N SER A 158 -8.61 -2.06 -9.18
CA SER A 158 -8.54 -1.56 -7.80
C SER A 158 -7.25 -1.96 -7.12
N VAL A 159 -6.91 -3.23 -7.20
CA VAL A 159 -5.75 -3.79 -6.51
C VAL A 159 -4.43 -3.28 -7.10
N LEU A 160 -4.29 -3.33 -8.43
CA LEU A 160 -3.02 -3.05 -9.09
C LEU A 160 -2.83 -1.60 -9.53
N LEU A 161 -3.89 -0.76 -9.51
CA LEU A 161 -3.79 0.65 -9.83
C LEU A 161 -4.18 1.53 -8.64
N ASP A 162 -5.41 1.41 -8.11
CA ASP A 162 -5.88 2.35 -7.08
C ASP A 162 -5.13 2.16 -5.75
N SER A 163 -4.99 0.92 -5.28
CA SER A 163 -4.22 0.60 -4.05
C SER A 163 -2.71 0.70 -4.24
N ALA A 164 -2.22 0.68 -5.48
CA ALA A 164 -0.79 0.63 -5.78
C ALA A 164 -0.08 2.00 -5.79
N GLN A 165 -0.69 3.04 -5.23
CA GLN A 165 -0.12 4.37 -5.11
C GLN A 165 0.90 4.47 -3.97
N THR A 166 0.70 3.71 -2.90
CA THR A 166 1.56 3.71 -1.71
C THR A 166 2.11 2.31 -1.43
N PRO A 167 3.36 2.18 -0.93
CA PRO A 167 3.89 0.89 -0.53
C PRO A 167 3.25 0.40 0.76
N LEU A 168 3.29 -0.92 0.97
CA LEU A 168 3.04 -1.55 2.26
C LEU A 168 4.30 -1.42 3.12
N ILE A 169 4.13 -1.08 4.40
CA ILE A 169 5.24 -0.82 5.31
C ILE A 169 4.93 -1.43 6.67
N ILE A 170 5.89 -2.20 7.19
CA ILE A 170 5.91 -2.64 8.57
C ILE A 170 6.81 -1.70 9.36
N SER A 171 6.25 -1.07 10.38
CA SER A 171 6.95 -0.21 11.32
C SER A 171 7.06 -0.90 12.67
N GLY A 172 8.22 -0.82 13.32
CA GLY A 172 8.39 -1.54 14.58
C GLY A 172 9.32 -0.86 15.58
N ALA A 173 10.60 -0.69 15.25
CA ALA A 173 11.56 -0.15 16.19
C ALA A 173 11.30 1.35 16.47
N PRO A 174 11.29 1.77 17.75
CA PRO A 174 11.19 3.18 18.08
C PRO A 174 12.43 3.93 17.58
N ARG A 175 12.22 5.13 17.05
CA ARG A 175 13.29 6.04 16.67
C ARG A 175 13.64 6.93 17.87
N VAL A 176 14.89 7.37 17.97
CA VAL A 176 15.25 8.46 18.89
C VAL A 176 14.51 9.70 18.42
N GLN A 177 13.52 10.12 19.19
CA GLN A 177 12.62 11.21 18.81
C GLN A 177 13.26 12.53 19.13
N SER A 178 13.37 13.41 18.14
CA SER A 178 13.73 14.81 18.36
C SER A 178 12.54 15.56 18.96
N ASN A 179 12.75 16.32 20.01
CA ASN A 179 11.68 17.07 20.70
C ASN A 179 11.36 18.42 20.01
N TYR A 180 11.49 18.50 18.69
CA TYR A 180 11.35 19.76 17.95
C TYR A 180 9.93 20.05 17.46
N TYR A 181 9.01 19.10 17.56
CA TYR A 181 7.64 19.26 17.03
C TYR A 181 6.89 20.45 17.61
N GLY A 182 6.86 20.59 18.94
CA GLY A 182 6.20 21.71 19.59
C GLY A 182 6.85 23.06 19.30
N MET A 183 8.21 23.09 19.16
CA MET A 183 8.93 24.29 18.79
C MET A 183 8.62 24.72 17.36
N MET A 184 8.57 23.77 16.41
CA MET A 184 8.23 24.04 15.01
C MET A 184 6.77 24.40 14.83
N ASP A 185 5.88 23.84 15.63
CA ASP A 185 4.48 24.20 15.68
C ASP A 185 4.33 25.68 16.11
N THR A 186 4.99 26.07 17.19
CA THR A 186 5.04 27.48 17.64
C THR A 186 5.60 28.39 16.56
N LEU A 187 6.71 28.03 15.92
CA LEU A 187 7.31 28.80 14.83
C LEU A 187 6.32 28.98 13.67
N MET A 188 5.65 27.89 13.26
CA MET A 188 4.65 27.94 12.17
C MET A 188 3.58 28.97 12.43
N THR A 189 3.06 29.08 13.66
CA THR A 189 2.02 30.06 14.01
C THR A 189 2.46 31.51 13.90
N THR A 190 3.76 31.77 13.82
CA THR A 190 4.32 33.13 13.64
C THR A 190 4.54 33.51 12.17
N LEU A 191 4.51 32.54 11.25
CA LEU A 191 4.75 32.77 9.83
C LEU A 191 3.50 33.26 9.10
N VAL A 192 3.68 34.19 8.15
CA VAL A 192 2.60 34.86 7.42
C VAL A 192 2.50 34.32 5.99
N GLU A 193 1.28 33.92 5.58
CA GLU A 193 1.01 33.47 4.22
C GLU A 193 1.24 34.59 3.20
N GLY A 194 1.86 34.24 2.07
CA GLY A 194 2.19 35.18 0.99
C GLY A 194 3.49 35.94 1.22
N GLU A 195 4.00 36.02 2.47
CA GLU A 195 5.27 36.64 2.81
C GLU A 195 6.34 35.59 3.17
N ASP A 196 6.08 34.77 4.17
CA ASP A 196 7.04 33.81 4.71
C ASP A 196 6.87 32.43 4.09
N TYR A 197 5.67 32.06 3.70
CA TYR A 197 5.42 30.84 2.94
C TYR A 197 4.36 31.06 1.85
N ILE A 198 4.39 30.19 0.83
CA ILE A 198 3.39 30.16 -0.24
C ILE A 198 2.62 28.85 -0.12
N PHE A 199 1.30 28.98 -0.08
CA PHE A 199 0.40 27.85 -0.06
C PHE A 199 -0.49 27.87 -1.31
N LYS A 200 -0.48 26.76 -2.07
CA LYS A 200 -1.38 26.54 -3.20
C LYS A 200 -2.38 25.46 -2.83
N GLU A 201 -3.50 25.83 -2.26
CA GLU A 201 -4.55 24.91 -1.80
C GLU A 201 -4.98 23.96 -2.93
N GLU A 202 -5.16 24.46 -4.15
CA GLU A 202 -5.61 23.71 -5.32
C GLU A 202 -4.66 22.54 -5.68
N LYS A 203 -3.36 22.71 -5.43
CA LYS A 203 -2.33 21.70 -5.73
C LYS A 203 -1.87 20.92 -4.51
N GLY A 204 -2.27 21.35 -3.30
CA GLY A 204 -1.76 20.81 -2.05
C GLY A 204 -0.25 21.02 -1.86
N GLU A 205 0.29 22.13 -2.38
CA GLU A 205 1.70 22.47 -2.30
C GLU A 205 1.96 23.61 -1.31
N VAL A 206 2.98 23.43 -0.47
CA VAL A 206 3.43 24.47 0.46
C VAL A 206 4.96 24.52 0.49
N TRP A 207 5.52 25.72 0.48
CA TRP A 207 6.97 25.93 0.61
C TRP A 207 7.28 27.28 1.26
N LEU A 208 8.44 27.36 1.91
CA LEU A 208 8.95 28.60 2.48
C LEU A 208 9.48 29.55 1.38
N THR A 209 9.28 30.83 1.58
CA THR A 209 9.99 31.86 0.81
C THR A 209 11.38 32.08 1.39
N THR A 210 12.23 32.82 0.70
CA THR A 210 13.54 33.26 1.24
C THR A 210 13.37 34.05 2.54
N LYS A 211 12.29 34.84 2.67
CA LYS A 211 11.97 35.59 3.89
C LYS A 211 11.59 34.66 5.04
N GLY A 212 10.75 33.65 4.77
CA GLY A 212 10.36 32.66 5.77
C GLY A 212 11.53 31.78 6.23
N ALA A 213 12.41 31.39 5.32
CA ALA A 213 13.63 30.68 5.70
C ALA A 213 14.50 31.51 6.66
N LYS A 214 14.72 32.82 6.38
CA LYS A 214 15.43 33.73 7.28
C LYS A 214 14.71 33.94 8.62
N ALA A 215 13.38 33.99 8.61
CA ALA A 215 12.61 34.09 9.86
C ALA A 215 12.83 32.86 10.73
N ALA A 216 12.83 31.65 10.10
CA ALA A 216 13.13 30.40 10.79
C ALA A 216 14.57 30.34 11.33
N GLU A 217 15.55 30.73 10.52
CA GLU A 217 16.96 30.82 10.92
C GLU A 217 17.15 31.71 12.15
N ASN A 218 16.52 32.88 12.15
CA ASN A 218 16.57 33.83 13.27
C ASN A 218 15.91 33.27 14.53
N TYR A 219 14.74 32.62 14.39
CA TYR A 219 14.02 32.03 15.50
C TYR A 219 14.81 30.89 16.16
N LEU A 220 15.45 30.06 15.33
CA LEU A 220 16.21 28.89 15.77
C LEU A 220 17.64 29.23 16.21
N GLY A 221 18.13 30.43 15.87
CA GLY A 221 19.50 30.83 16.14
C GLY A 221 20.56 30.05 15.36
N ILE A 222 20.20 29.59 14.15
CA ILE A 222 21.03 28.79 13.26
C ILE A 222 21.51 29.62 12.07
N GLY A 223 22.50 29.10 11.33
CA GLY A 223 22.95 29.69 10.06
C GLY A 223 21.95 29.44 8.95
N ASN A 224 22.37 28.80 7.85
CA ASN A 224 21.47 28.46 6.75
C ASN A 224 20.60 27.25 7.12
N LEU A 225 19.27 27.38 7.00
CA LEU A 225 18.29 26.35 7.30
C LEU A 225 18.48 25.07 6.46
N TYR A 226 19.00 25.22 5.25
CA TYR A 226 19.16 24.13 4.27
C TYR A 226 20.56 23.48 4.29
N ASP A 227 21.44 23.87 5.21
CA ASP A 227 22.70 23.17 5.42
C ASP A 227 22.44 21.75 5.98
N GLU A 228 23.32 20.81 5.68
CA GLU A 228 23.20 19.40 6.06
C GLU A 228 22.99 19.23 7.57
N GLU A 229 23.72 20.01 8.40
CA GLU A 229 23.58 20.00 9.86
C GLU A 229 22.21 20.46 10.36
N ASN A 230 21.51 21.29 9.59
CA ASN A 230 20.19 21.86 9.92
C ASN A 230 19.02 21.14 9.25
N SER A 231 19.29 20.10 8.49
CA SER A 231 18.28 19.34 7.72
C SER A 231 17.12 18.84 8.56
N THR A 232 17.36 18.49 9.82
CA THR A 232 16.33 18.08 10.78
C THR A 232 15.36 19.20 11.09
N PHE A 233 15.83 20.44 11.29
CA PHE A 233 14.98 21.61 11.53
C PHE A 233 14.14 21.95 10.30
N ALA A 234 14.75 21.97 9.12
CA ALA A 234 14.05 22.21 7.86
C ALA A 234 12.90 21.21 7.64
N ARG A 235 13.16 19.93 7.90
CA ARG A 235 12.18 18.85 7.79
C ARG A 235 11.02 19.03 8.76
N HIS A 236 11.27 19.27 10.04
CA HIS A 236 10.22 19.44 11.04
C HIS A 236 9.37 20.67 10.77
N LEU A 237 9.98 21.78 10.33
CA LEU A 237 9.25 22.98 9.96
C LEU A 237 8.34 22.74 8.73
N LEU A 238 8.83 22.02 7.73
CA LEU A 238 8.03 21.64 6.56
C LEU A 238 6.84 20.74 6.97
N PHE A 239 7.04 19.82 7.90
CA PHE A 239 5.94 18.98 8.40
C PHE A 239 4.94 19.77 9.22
N SER A 240 5.38 20.73 10.02
CA SER A 240 4.47 21.63 10.73
C SER A 240 3.64 22.48 9.76
N LEU A 241 4.27 23.07 8.72
CA LEU A 241 3.56 23.77 7.64
C LEU A 241 2.51 22.87 6.96
N ARG A 242 2.88 21.63 6.62
CA ARG A 242 1.96 20.66 6.00
C ARG A 242 0.83 20.27 6.94
N ALA A 243 1.11 20.04 8.22
CA ALA A 243 0.12 19.69 9.22
C ALA A 243 -0.96 20.78 9.38
N HIS A 244 -0.54 22.03 9.41
CA HIS A 244 -1.48 23.18 9.55
C HIS A 244 -2.29 23.46 8.29
N LEU A 245 -1.67 23.37 7.11
CA LEU A 245 -2.24 23.84 5.86
C LEU A 245 -2.97 22.74 5.06
N LEU A 246 -2.44 21.51 5.08
CA LEU A 246 -2.93 20.42 4.24
C LEU A 246 -3.83 19.44 4.99
N TYR A 247 -3.74 19.36 6.33
CA TYR A 247 -4.50 18.41 7.14
C TYR A 247 -5.50 19.13 8.02
N LYS A 248 -6.79 18.89 7.79
CA LYS A 248 -7.91 19.55 8.50
C LYS A 248 -8.59 18.54 9.42
N LYS A 249 -8.82 18.93 10.67
CA LYS A 249 -9.60 18.16 11.64
C LYS A 249 -11.01 17.88 11.10
N ASP A 250 -11.55 16.72 11.43
CA ASP A 250 -12.86 16.21 11.01
C ASP A 250 -13.02 15.97 9.49
N LYS A 251 -11.94 16.20 8.72
CA LYS A 251 -11.87 15.92 7.28
C LYS A 251 -10.77 14.93 6.93
N ASP A 252 -9.58 15.10 7.49
CA ASP A 252 -8.40 14.25 7.22
C ASP A 252 -8.05 13.35 8.42
N TYR A 253 -8.47 13.76 9.62
CA TYR A 253 -8.28 13.03 10.87
C TYR A 253 -9.30 13.49 11.91
N ILE A 254 -9.48 12.66 12.93
CA ILE A 254 -10.25 13.00 14.14
C ILE A 254 -9.36 12.86 15.38
N ILE A 255 -9.80 13.46 16.48
CA ILE A 255 -9.24 13.21 17.80
C ILE A 255 -10.19 12.29 18.52
N ARG A 256 -9.69 11.14 18.98
CA ARG A 256 -10.44 10.13 19.74
C ARG A 256 -9.76 9.86 21.06
N ASP A 257 -10.52 9.52 22.08
CA ASP A 257 -9.97 9.03 23.34
C ASP A 257 -9.46 7.60 23.18
N GLY A 258 -8.12 7.47 23.17
CA GLY A 258 -7.43 6.21 23.14
C GLY A 258 -7.07 5.67 24.55
N LYS A 259 -6.41 4.52 24.62
CA LYS A 259 -6.01 3.91 25.90
C LYS A 259 -5.06 4.76 26.77
N LYS A 260 -4.34 5.70 26.16
CA LYS A 260 -3.34 6.57 26.81
C LYS A 260 -3.73 8.07 26.82
N GLY A 261 -4.94 8.40 26.46
CA GLY A 261 -5.45 9.75 26.32
C GLY A 261 -5.87 10.08 24.89
N PRO A 262 -6.17 11.36 24.57
CA PRO A 262 -6.55 11.77 23.23
C PRO A 262 -5.48 11.42 22.20
N GLU A 263 -5.87 10.84 21.08
CA GLU A 263 -5.00 10.44 19.96
C GLU A 263 -5.56 10.90 18.62
N VAL A 264 -4.68 11.19 17.67
CA VAL A 264 -5.03 11.49 16.28
C VAL A 264 -5.24 10.19 15.52
N VAL A 265 -6.41 10.03 14.89
CA VAL A 265 -6.74 8.90 14.02
C VAL A 265 -7.06 9.43 12.64
N LEU A 266 -6.43 8.88 11.62
CA LEU A 266 -6.63 9.31 10.23
C LEU A 266 -7.99 8.87 9.69
N LEU A 267 -8.53 9.69 8.78
CA LEU A 267 -9.72 9.39 7.99
C LEU A 267 -9.32 9.10 6.55
N ASP A 268 -9.84 8.03 5.98
CA ASP A 268 -9.80 7.83 4.54
C ASP A 268 -10.81 8.77 3.87
N LYS A 269 -10.33 9.72 3.09
CA LYS A 269 -11.16 10.74 2.43
C LYS A 269 -12.24 10.17 1.51
N SER A 270 -11.96 9.05 0.88
CA SER A 270 -12.86 8.43 -0.09
C SER A 270 -13.94 7.58 0.58
N THR A 271 -13.57 6.89 1.65
CA THR A 271 -14.46 5.98 2.36
C THR A 271 -14.98 6.54 3.68
N GLY A 272 -14.28 7.51 4.29
CA GLY A 272 -14.55 8.05 5.64
C GLY A 272 -14.19 7.06 6.76
N ARG A 273 -13.53 5.93 6.43
CA ARG A 273 -13.13 4.94 7.44
C ARG A 273 -12.01 5.47 8.31
N LEU A 274 -12.09 5.12 9.59
CA LEU A 274 -11.00 5.34 10.52
C LEU A 274 -9.86 4.38 10.19
N LEU A 275 -8.68 4.93 9.98
CA LEU A 275 -7.46 4.19 9.71
C LEU A 275 -6.68 4.01 11.02
N GLU A 276 -7.22 3.19 11.93
CA GLU A 276 -6.73 3.04 13.31
C GLU A 276 -5.26 2.59 13.42
N LEU A 277 -4.83 1.75 12.50
CA LEU A 277 -3.46 1.19 12.48
C LEU A 277 -2.51 1.98 11.57
N THR A 278 -3.02 3.01 10.88
CA THR A 278 -2.23 3.76 9.90
C THR A 278 -1.74 5.07 10.50
N LYS A 279 -0.45 5.34 10.41
CA LYS A 279 0.16 6.63 10.78
C LYS A 279 0.87 7.24 9.57
N LEU A 280 0.85 8.56 9.50
CA LEU A 280 1.64 9.30 8.51
C LEU A 280 3.12 9.17 8.88
N GLN A 281 3.95 9.03 7.85
CA GLN A 281 5.36 8.71 8.01
C GLN A 281 6.24 9.96 8.18
N GLY A 282 7.48 9.71 8.57
CA GLY A 282 8.56 10.68 8.59
C GLY A 282 8.46 11.78 9.64
N GLY A 283 7.47 11.72 10.54
CA GLY A 283 7.21 12.74 11.55
C GLY A 283 5.99 13.63 11.28
N LEU A 284 5.32 13.46 10.14
CA LEU A 284 4.14 14.26 9.80
C LEU A 284 2.94 13.96 10.74
N HIS A 285 2.80 12.71 11.19
CA HIS A 285 1.78 12.35 12.18
C HIS A 285 1.99 13.08 13.50
N GLN A 286 3.23 13.10 13.98
CA GLN A 286 3.64 13.82 15.19
C GLN A 286 3.49 15.34 15.05
N ALA A 287 3.68 15.88 13.84
CA ALA A 287 3.41 17.29 13.58
C ALA A 287 1.91 17.64 13.70
N ILE A 288 1.01 16.72 13.29
CA ILE A 288 -0.44 16.89 13.51
C ILE A 288 -0.79 16.73 15.00
N GLU A 289 -0.18 15.77 15.69
CA GLU A 289 -0.34 15.59 17.14
C GLU A 289 0.10 16.85 17.91
N ALA A 290 1.23 17.47 17.50
CA ALA A 290 1.70 18.72 18.07
C ALA A 290 0.72 19.88 17.82
N LYS A 291 0.23 20.03 16.60
CA LYS A 291 -0.80 21.01 16.21
C LYS A 291 -2.06 20.91 17.07
N GLU A 292 -2.50 19.70 17.37
CA GLU A 292 -3.71 19.43 18.14
C GLU A 292 -3.45 19.35 19.67
N LEU A 293 -2.21 19.58 20.09
CA LEU A 293 -1.79 19.55 21.51
C LEU A 293 -2.11 18.22 22.22
N VAL A 294 -2.09 17.11 21.48
CA VAL A 294 -2.22 15.77 22.03
C VAL A 294 -0.84 15.15 22.30
N ALA A 295 -0.80 14.07 23.06
CA ALA A 295 0.45 13.41 23.39
C ALA A 295 1.14 12.88 22.11
N LEU A 296 2.42 13.23 21.94
CA LEU A 296 3.19 12.78 20.78
C LEU A 296 3.40 11.27 20.82
N SER A 297 2.98 10.60 19.76
CA SER A 297 3.30 9.17 19.59
C SER A 297 4.77 9.00 19.22
N GLN A 298 5.35 7.83 19.55
CA GLN A 298 6.71 7.54 19.13
C GLN A 298 6.81 7.44 17.61
N GLU A 299 7.83 8.07 17.05
CA GLU A 299 8.23 7.79 15.68
C GLU A 299 8.75 6.35 15.61
N THR A 300 8.26 5.60 14.65
CA THR A 300 8.73 4.24 14.38
C THR A 300 9.52 4.19 13.08
N ARG A 301 10.57 3.37 13.07
CA ARG A 301 11.32 3.09 11.83
C ARG A 301 10.57 2.06 11.00
N ALA A 302 10.64 2.20 9.69
CA ALA A 302 10.19 1.15 8.80
C ALA A 302 11.18 -0.01 8.84
N MET A 303 10.69 -1.19 9.19
CA MET A 303 11.48 -2.42 9.22
C MET A 303 11.49 -3.14 7.87
N ALA A 304 10.37 -3.12 7.19
CA ALA A 304 10.22 -3.73 5.87
C ALA A 304 9.18 -2.96 5.04
N SER A 305 9.37 -2.94 3.73
CA SER A 305 8.46 -2.27 2.80
C SER A 305 8.43 -2.98 1.46
N ILE A 306 7.25 -3.02 0.83
CA ILE A 306 7.08 -3.52 -0.55
C ILE A 306 5.95 -2.77 -1.25
N THR A 307 6.11 -2.47 -2.54
CA THR A 307 4.99 -1.98 -3.36
C THR A 307 4.16 -3.15 -3.88
N TYR A 308 2.88 -2.92 -4.13
CA TYR A 308 2.02 -3.95 -4.74
C TYR A 308 2.58 -4.40 -6.10
N GLN A 309 3.12 -3.47 -6.89
CA GLN A 309 3.73 -3.79 -8.18
C GLN A 309 4.87 -4.82 -8.01
N SER A 310 5.73 -4.61 -7.02
CA SER A 310 6.86 -5.51 -6.75
C SER A 310 6.42 -6.84 -6.16
N LEU A 311 5.39 -6.85 -5.33
CA LEU A 311 4.82 -8.07 -4.77
C LEU A 311 4.25 -8.97 -5.87
N PHE A 312 3.38 -8.42 -6.71
CA PHE A 312 2.72 -9.20 -7.75
C PHE A 312 3.66 -9.65 -8.88
N LYS A 313 4.75 -8.93 -9.14
CA LYS A 313 5.81 -9.37 -10.06
C LYS A 313 6.58 -10.61 -9.59
N LYS A 314 6.44 -11.02 -8.33
CA LYS A 314 7.06 -12.25 -7.81
C LYS A 314 6.33 -13.54 -8.21
N PHE A 315 5.08 -13.44 -8.66
CA PHE A 315 4.36 -14.58 -9.19
C PHE A 315 4.93 -15.01 -10.54
N LYS A 316 5.07 -16.33 -10.77
CA LYS A 316 5.46 -16.89 -12.07
C LYS A 316 4.44 -16.50 -13.15
N LYS A 317 3.16 -16.48 -12.77
CA LYS A 317 2.05 -16.09 -13.64
C LYS A 317 1.01 -15.30 -12.85
N ILE A 318 0.58 -14.18 -13.41
CA ILE A 318 -0.48 -13.33 -12.85
C ILE A 318 -1.57 -13.13 -13.90
N SER A 319 -2.80 -13.09 -13.46
CA SER A 319 -3.96 -12.72 -14.26
C SER A 319 -4.95 -11.92 -13.42
N GLY A 320 -6.01 -11.45 -14.04
CA GLY A 320 -7.01 -10.71 -13.31
C GLY A 320 -8.34 -10.60 -14.04
N MET A 321 -9.32 -10.08 -13.33
CA MET A 321 -10.64 -9.79 -13.85
C MET A 321 -11.14 -8.44 -13.34
N THR A 322 -11.85 -7.72 -14.19
CA THR A 322 -12.47 -6.43 -13.84
C THR A 322 -13.55 -6.09 -14.86
N GLY A 323 -14.42 -5.15 -14.54
CA GLY A 323 -15.38 -4.59 -15.49
C GLY A 323 -14.89 -3.39 -16.29
N THR A 324 -13.67 -2.88 -16.02
CA THR A 324 -13.22 -1.55 -16.46
C THR A 324 -11.72 -1.45 -16.79
N GLY A 325 -11.10 -2.55 -17.19
CA GLY A 325 -9.65 -2.63 -17.40
C GLY A 325 -9.14 -1.96 -18.66
N LYS A 326 -9.95 -1.94 -19.74
CA LYS A 326 -9.51 -1.53 -21.08
C LYS A 326 -8.99 -0.10 -21.15
N VAL A 327 -9.55 0.80 -20.37
CA VAL A 327 -9.11 2.20 -20.27
C VAL A 327 -7.67 2.31 -19.78
N ALA A 328 -7.23 1.39 -18.92
CA ALA A 328 -5.88 1.35 -18.36
C ALA A 328 -4.97 0.27 -18.98
N GLU A 329 -5.35 -0.34 -20.11
CA GLU A 329 -4.62 -1.46 -20.73
C GLU A 329 -3.13 -1.19 -20.91
N LYS A 330 -2.78 0.04 -21.34
CA LYS A 330 -1.37 0.40 -21.52
C LYS A 330 -0.57 0.32 -20.21
N GLU A 331 -1.16 0.73 -19.10
CA GLU A 331 -0.50 0.66 -17.80
C GLU A 331 -0.36 -0.78 -17.31
N PHE A 332 -1.36 -1.62 -17.50
CA PHE A 332 -1.28 -3.05 -17.18
C PHE A 332 -0.22 -3.76 -18.03
N LEU A 333 -0.13 -3.43 -19.31
CA LEU A 333 0.89 -4.01 -20.19
C LEU A 333 2.30 -3.54 -19.81
N ASP A 334 2.49 -2.24 -19.60
CA ASP A 334 3.80 -1.64 -19.29
C ASP A 334 4.33 -2.10 -17.93
N THR A 335 3.43 -2.28 -16.93
CA THR A 335 3.83 -2.57 -15.55
C THR A 335 3.86 -4.06 -15.22
N TYR A 336 2.86 -4.81 -15.70
CA TYR A 336 2.64 -6.22 -15.32
C TYR A 336 2.72 -7.20 -16.49
N GLY A 337 2.88 -6.73 -17.73
CA GLY A 337 2.90 -7.56 -18.94
C GLY A 337 1.55 -8.16 -19.31
N MET A 338 0.45 -7.68 -18.72
CA MET A 338 -0.89 -8.21 -18.94
C MET A 338 -1.64 -7.42 -20.00
N LYS A 339 -2.23 -8.11 -20.97
CA LYS A 339 -3.19 -7.52 -21.94
C LYS A 339 -4.59 -7.53 -21.33
N VAL A 340 -5.44 -6.59 -21.73
CA VAL A 340 -6.86 -6.56 -21.37
C VAL A 340 -7.70 -7.04 -22.53
N ILE A 341 -8.37 -8.19 -22.34
CA ILE A 341 -9.21 -8.82 -23.35
C ILE A 341 -10.67 -8.66 -22.93
N GLN A 342 -11.43 -7.94 -23.76
CA GLN A 342 -12.85 -7.71 -23.52
C GLN A 342 -13.66 -8.95 -23.87
N ILE A 343 -14.38 -9.48 -22.89
CA ILE A 343 -15.27 -10.63 -23.06
C ILE A 343 -16.67 -10.11 -23.43
N PRO A 344 -17.30 -10.65 -24.47
CA PRO A 344 -18.65 -10.26 -24.81
C PRO A 344 -19.65 -10.56 -23.68
N THR A 345 -20.69 -9.75 -23.55
CA THR A 345 -21.74 -9.98 -22.57
C THR A 345 -22.63 -11.16 -22.96
N ASN A 346 -23.06 -11.94 -21.98
CA ASN A 346 -23.98 -13.07 -22.21
C ASN A 346 -25.33 -12.60 -22.78
N ARG A 347 -25.83 -11.44 -22.33
CA ARG A 347 -27.04 -10.80 -22.87
C ARG A 347 -26.75 -9.40 -23.29
N LYS A 348 -27.47 -8.92 -24.32
CA LYS A 348 -27.29 -7.55 -24.84
C LYS A 348 -27.64 -6.53 -23.77
N LYS A 349 -26.73 -5.55 -23.57
CA LYS A 349 -26.92 -4.42 -22.66
C LYS A 349 -28.15 -3.61 -23.04
N GLN A 350 -29.04 -3.35 -22.08
CA GLN A 350 -30.25 -2.52 -22.25
C GLN A 350 -30.14 -1.17 -21.52
N ARG A 351 -29.10 -0.95 -20.70
CA ARG A 351 -28.90 0.29 -19.97
C ARG A 351 -28.70 1.48 -20.92
N ILE A 352 -29.33 2.61 -20.57
CA ILE A 352 -29.17 3.88 -21.27
C ILE A 352 -28.27 4.80 -20.43
N ASP A 353 -27.14 5.19 -21.00
CA ASP A 353 -26.22 6.13 -20.37
C ASP A 353 -26.50 7.54 -20.94
N TYR A 354 -27.15 8.40 -20.14
CA TYR A 354 -27.49 9.76 -20.54
C TYR A 354 -26.27 10.69 -20.49
N PRO A 355 -26.23 11.75 -21.36
CA PRO A 355 -25.19 12.79 -21.28
C PRO A 355 -25.19 13.49 -19.90
N ASP A 356 -24.03 13.96 -19.49
CA ASP A 356 -23.86 14.72 -18.27
C ASP A 356 -24.60 16.04 -18.32
N LYS A 357 -25.12 16.47 -17.16
CA LYS A 357 -25.59 17.84 -16.94
C LYS A 357 -24.53 18.62 -16.19
N ILE A 358 -24.15 19.77 -16.71
CA ILE A 358 -23.05 20.58 -16.17
C ILE A 358 -23.65 21.91 -15.65
N TYR A 359 -23.23 22.30 -14.46
CA TYR A 359 -23.66 23.51 -13.76
C TYR A 359 -22.46 24.36 -13.35
N ALA A 360 -22.68 25.65 -13.09
CA ALA A 360 -21.60 26.52 -12.67
C ALA A 360 -21.23 26.29 -11.21
N THR A 361 -22.21 26.11 -10.33
CA THR A 361 -22.02 26.03 -8.89
C THR A 361 -22.48 24.71 -8.31
N LEU A 362 -21.96 24.38 -7.13
CA LEU A 362 -22.37 23.18 -6.38
C LEU A 362 -23.86 23.21 -5.97
N PRO A 363 -24.42 24.32 -5.44
CA PRO A 363 -25.84 24.38 -5.13
C PRO A 363 -26.75 24.10 -6.34
N GLU A 364 -26.46 24.68 -7.50
CA GLU A 364 -27.24 24.43 -8.72
C GLU A 364 -27.23 22.94 -9.10
N LYS A 365 -26.07 22.31 -9.05
CA LYS A 365 -25.91 20.87 -9.31
C LYS A 365 -26.73 20.02 -8.34
N VAL A 366 -26.60 20.29 -7.05
CA VAL A 366 -27.31 19.55 -5.98
C VAL A 366 -28.82 19.69 -6.16
N PHE A 367 -29.32 20.89 -6.36
CA PHE A 367 -30.73 21.12 -6.59
C PHE A 367 -31.25 20.35 -7.83
N ALA A 368 -30.55 20.46 -8.96
CA ALA A 368 -30.96 19.81 -10.19
C ALA A 368 -30.92 18.27 -10.11
N SER A 369 -29.96 17.72 -9.36
CA SER A 369 -29.87 16.27 -9.14
C SER A 369 -30.98 15.79 -8.18
N LEU A 370 -31.33 16.57 -7.16
CA LEU A 370 -32.39 16.25 -6.23
C LEU A 370 -33.78 16.26 -6.92
N GLU A 371 -34.04 17.23 -7.79
CA GLU A 371 -35.25 17.23 -8.62
C GLU A 371 -35.34 16.00 -9.55
N TYR A 372 -34.21 15.54 -10.06
CA TYR A 372 -34.14 14.31 -10.84
C TYR A 372 -34.42 13.05 -9.99
N VAL A 373 -33.96 13.04 -8.74
CA VAL A 373 -34.27 11.98 -7.77
C VAL A 373 -35.78 11.95 -7.48
N LYS A 374 -36.41 13.08 -7.16
CA LYS A 374 -37.85 13.18 -6.91
C LYS A 374 -38.66 12.62 -8.06
N HIS A 375 -38.34 13.03 -9.28
CA HIS A 375 -39.06 12.60 -10.47
C HIS A 375 -39.07 11.07 -10.68
N TYR A 376 -37.94 10.39 -10.43
CA TYR A 376 -37.88 8.94 -10.57
C TYR A 376 -38.40 8.21 -9.32
N HIS A 377 -38.27 8.79 -8.15
CA HIS A 377 -38.85 8.24 -6.93
C HIS A 377 -40.39 8.22 -7.01
N GLU A 378 -41.01 9.28 -7.49
CA GLU A 378 -42.46 9.34 -7.73
C GLU A 378 -42.94 8.28 -8.72
N LYS A 379 -42.10 7.87 -9.68
CA LYS A 379 -42.38 6.75 -10.59
C LYS A 379 -42.23 5.39 -9.96
N GLY A 380 -41.63 5.30 -8.77
CA GLY A 380 -41.35 4.05 -8.07
C GLY A 380 -40.03 3.39 -8.49
N ASN A 381 -39.17 4.04 -9.27
CA ASN A 381 -37.86 3.47 -9.62
C ASN A 381 -36.96 3.40 -8.39
N PRO A 382 -36.15 2.34 -8.25
CA PRO A 382 -35.01 2.35 -7.34
C PRO A 382 -33.94 3.33 -7.84
N ILE A 383 -33.33 4.08 -6.90
CA ILE A 383 -32.37 5.12 -7.21
C ILE A 383 -31.10 4.92 -6.38
N LEU A 384 -29.97 4.95 -7.05
CA LEU A 384 -28.66 4.86 -6.41
C LEU A 384 -27.86 6.13 -6.73
N ILE A 385 -27.57 6.93 -5.70
CA ILE A 385 -26.88 8.21 -5.79
C ILE A 385 -25.44 8.02 -5.36
N PHE A 386 -24.50 8.20 -6.26
CA PHE A 386 -23.07 8.15 -5.97
C PHE A 386 -22.49 9.54 -5.76
N VAL A 387 -21.74 9.68 -4.67
CA VAL A 387 -21.08 10.91 -4.24
C VAL A 387 -19.57 10.69 -4.07
N GLY A 388 -18.77 11.75 -4.20
CA GLY A 388 -17.31 11.68 -4.12
C GLY A 388 -16.75 11.70 -2.70
N SER A 389 -17.54 12.13 -1.70
CA SER A 389 -17.08 12.22 -0.31
C SER A 389 -18.18 11.87 0.69
N VAL A 390 -17.76 11.58 1.93
CA VAL A 390 -18.69 11.34 3.04
C VAL A 390 -19.51 12.59 3.36
N GLU A 391 -18.88 13.76 3.34
CA GLU A 391 -19.55 15.06 3.55
C GLU A 391 -20.69 15.26 2.55
N MET A 392 -20.45 14.97 1.28
CA MET A 392 -21.49 15.01 0.25
C MET A 392 -22.59 13.97 0.49
N SER A 393 -22.26 12.79 1.02
CA SER A 393 -23.27 11.77 1.33
C SER A 393 -24.20 12.22 2.47
N GLU A 394 -23.68 12.89 3.48
CA GLU A 394 -24.45 13.44 4.58
C GLU A 394 -25.29 14.64 4.12
N LEU A 395 -24.76 15.48 3.24
CA LEU A 395 -25.54 16.58 2.64
C LEU A 395 -26.75 16.06 1.87
N TYR A 396 -26.55 15.08 0.96
CA TYR A 396 -27.66 14.47 0.22
C TYR A 396 -28.66 13.78 1.14
N SER A 397 -28.17 13.07 2.18
CA SER A 397 -29.03 12.47 3.20
C SER A 397 -29.92 13.51 3.89
N SER A 398 -29.32 14.61 4.34
CA SER A 398 -30.06 15.70 4.99
C SER A 398 -31.10 16.33 4.07
N LEU A 399 -30.79 16.51 2.79
CA LEU A 399 -31.72 17.07 1.81
C LEU A 399 -32.87 16.11 1.49
N LEU A 400 -32.59 14.81 1.33
CA LEU A 400 -33.61 13.77 1.11
C LEU A 400 -34.58 13.68 2.30
N LEU A 401 -34.09 13.79 3.54
CA LEU A 401 -34.90 13.80 4.73
C LEU A 401 -35.83 15.03 4.75
N ARG A 402 -35.36 16.22 4.36
CA ARG A 402 -36.18 17.44 4.26
C ARG A 402 -37.28 17.29 3.22
N GLU A 403 -37.03 16.55 2.14
CA GLU A 403 -38.02 16.27 1.11
C GLU A 403 -38.94 15.08 1.48
N GLY A 404 -38.78 14.47 2.66
CA GLY A 404 -39.59 13.35 3.12
C GLY A 404 -39.29 12.03 2.40
N ILE A 405 -38.15 11.90 1.75
CA ILE A 405 -37.72 10.68 1.01
C ILE A 405 -36.92 9.78 1.95
N ALA A 406 -37.50 8.61 2.28
CA ALA A 406 -36.79 7.58 3.02
C ALA A 406 -35.65 7.01 2.18
N HIS A 407 -34.46 6.87 2.76
CA HIS A 407 -33.28 6.40 2.03
C HIS A 407 -32.30 5.65 2.94
N ASN A 408 -31.46 4.83 2.32
CA ASN A 408 -30.29 4.20 2.95
C ASN A 408 -29.04 5.04 2.69
N LEU A 409 -28.15 5.13 3.69
CA LEU A 409 -26.86 5.84 3.58
C LEU A 409 -25.72 4.82 3.70
N LEU A 410 -25.00 4.62 2.60
CA LEU A 410 -23.85 3.72 2.48
C LEU A 410 -22.56 4.53 2.47
N ASN A 411 -22.02 4.75 3.65
CA ASN A 411 -20.68 5.29 3.84
C ASN A 411 -19.92 4.43 4.85
N ALA A 412 -18.67 4.76 5.12
CA ALA A 412 -17.82 3.97 6.01
C ALA A 412 -18.34 3.80 7.44
N ASN A 413 -19.21 4.68 7.89
CA ASN A 413 -19.82 4.60 9.23
C ASN A 413 -20.81 3.43 9.34
N ASN A 414 -21.33 2.94 8.21
CA ASN A 414 -22.37 1.90 8.13
C ASN A 414 -21.86 0.57 7.51
N ALA A 415 -20.54 0.38 7.39
CA ALA A 415 -19.93 -0.79 6.76
C ALA A 415 -20.45 -2.17 7.20
N PRO A 416 -20.80 -2.44 8.49
CA PRO A 416 -21.31 -3.76 8.90
C PRO A 416 -22.65 -4.16 8.26
N ARG A 417 -23.41 -3.20 7.75
CA ARG A 417 -24.72 -3.45 7.09
C ARG A 417 -24.70 -3.24 5.58
N GLU A 418 -23.54 -3.04 5.02
CA GLU A 418 -23.38 -2.69 3.61
C GLU A 418 -24.05 -3.69 2.66
N ALA A 419 -23.83 -4.99 2.88
CA ALA A 419 -24.39 -6.04 2.03
C ALA A 419 -25.93 -6.08 2.04
N GLU A 420 -26.55 -5.89 3.21
CA GLU A 420 -28.01 -5.85 3.37
C GLU A 420 -28.62 -4.63 2.65
N MET A 421 -28.04 -3.45 2.89
CA MET A 421 -28.51 -2.20 2.27
C MET A 421 -28.38 -2.21 0.74
N ILE A 422 -27.34 -2.86 0.22
CA ILE A 422 -27.17 -3.03 -1.23
C ILE A 422 -28.21 -4.00 -1.80
N ALA A 423 -28.50 -5.08 -1.12
CA ALA A 423 -29.55 -6.01 -1.53
C ALA A 423 -30.92 -5.30 -1.63
N GLU A 424 -31.19 -4.35 -0.72
CA GLU A 424 -32.41 -3.53 -0.73
C GLU A 424 -32.42 -2.46 -1.82
N SER A 425 -31.27 -1.98 -2.27
CA SER A 425 -31.15 -0.85 -3.21
C SER A 425 -31.77 -1.11 -4.59
N GLY A 426 -32.09 -2.36 -4.93
CA GLY A 426 -32.78 -2.75 -6.15
C GLY A 426 -34.30 -2.85 -6.03
N GLN A 427 -34.89 -2.63 -4.84
CA GLN A 427 -36.32 -2.75 -4.60
C GLN A 427 -37.09 -1.51 -5.06
N MET A 428 -38.37 -1.69 -5.38
CA MET A 428 -39.23 -0.60 -5.86
C MET A 428 -39.26 0.57 -4.88
N GLY A 429 -38.99 1.78 -5.37
CA GLY A 429 -38.99 3.02 -4.59
C GLY A 429 -37.80 3.20 -3.62
N ALA A 430 -36.87 2.25 -3.58
CA ALA A 430 -35.69 2.38 -2.72
C ALA A 430 -34.78 3.52 -3.19
N VAL A 431 -34.32 4.34 -2.26
CA VAL A 431 -33.30 5.37 -2.52
C VAL A 431 -32.07 5.08 -1.65
N THR A 432 -30.90 5.03 -2.27
CA THR A 432 -29.64 4.75 -1.59
C THR A 432 -28.61 5.79 -1.97
N VAL A 433 -27.99 6.43 -0.98
CA VAL A 433 -26.85 7.33 -1.17
C VAL A 433 -25.58 6.55 -0.82
N ALA A 434 -24.61 6.51 -1.73
CA ALA A 434 -23.41 5.72 -1.56
C ALA A 434 -22.14 6.48 -1.97
N THR A 435 -21.04 6.28 -1.27
CA THR A 435 -19.71 6.70 -1.75
C THR A 435 -19.23 5.75 -2.87
N SER A 436 -18.28 6.19 -3.68
CA SER A 436 -17.81 5.45 -4.88
C SER A 436 -17.30 4.05 -4.60
N MET A 437 -16.79 3.79 -3.39
CA MET A 437 -16.24 2.49 -2.97
C MET A 437 -17.29 1.56 -2.36
N ALA A 438 -18.44 2.09 -1.94
CA ALA A 438 -19.49 1.31 -1.30
C ALA A 438 -20.13 0.30 -2.26
N GLY A 439 -20.40 -0.89 -1.76
CA GLY A 439 -21.06 -1.95 -2.51
C GLY A 439 -20.21 -2.65 -3.58
N ARG A 440 -18.90 -2.45 -3.59
CA ARG A 440 -18.01 -3.13 -4.54
C ARG A 440 -18.02 -4.64 -4.31
N GLY A 441 -18.10 -5.42 -5.40
CA GLY A 441 -18.20 -6.88 -5.31
C GLY A 441 -19.57 -7.44 -4.92
N THR A 442 -20.56 -6.58 -4.63
CA THR A 442 -21.92 -7.00 -4.29
C THR A 442 -22.88 -6.78 -5.46
N ASP A 443 -23.74 -7.74 -5.72
CA ASP A 443 -24.71 -7.67 -6.82
C ASP A 443 -26.04 -7.03 -6.38
N ILE A 444 -26.59 -6.14 -7.22
CA ILE A 444 -27.90 -5.51 -7.00
C ILE A 444 -28.93 -6.21 -7.87
N LYS A 445 -29.84 -6.96 -7.25
CA LYS A 445 -30.92 -7.64 -7.93
C LYS A 445 -32.16 -6.76 -7.98
N LEU A 446 -32.77 -6.63 -9.16
CA LEU A 446 -34.00 -5.86 -9.31
C LEU A 446 -35.19 -6.56 -8.65
N GLY A 447 -35.98 -5.80 -7.88
CA GLY A 447 -37.24 -6.24 -7.31
C GLY A 447 -38.30 -6.49 -8.38
N LYS A 448 -39.41 -7.16 -8.00
CA LYS A 448 -40.54 -7.42 -8.91
C LYS A 448 -41.13 -6.10 -9.43
N GLY A 449 -41.35 -6.02 -10.75
CA GLY A 449 -41.97 -4.87 -11.42
C GLY A 449 -40.98 -3.70 -11.72
N VAL A 450 -39.76 -3.74 -11.19
CA VAL A 450 -38.76 -2.67 -11.41
C VAL A 450 -38.28 -2.64 -12.85
N ALA A 451 -38.14 -3.78 -13.50
CA ALA A 451 -37.74 -3.86 -14.89
C ALA A 451 -38.72 -3.14 -15.82
N GLU A 452 -40.03 -3.23 -15.54
CA GLU A 452 -41.11 -2.58 -16.32
C GLU A 452 -41.08 -1.05 -16.15
N LEU A 453 -40.55 -0.55 -15.01
CA LEU A 453 -40.34 0.88 -14.76
C LEU A 453 -39.05 1.43 -15.43
N GLY A 454 -38.27 0.58 -16.12
CA GLY A 454 -37.01 0.95 -16.75
C GLY A 454 -35.78 0.66 -15.91
N GLY A 455 -35.92 -0.06 -14.81
CA GLY A 455 -34.82 -0.58 -13.98
C GLY A 455 -34.25 0.42 -12.98
N LEU A 456 -33.03 0.14 -12.50
CA LEU A 456 -32.30 0.94 -11.53
C LEU A 456 -31.79 2.24 -12.16
N VAL A 457 -32.05 3.36 -11.50
CA VAL A 457 -31.54 4.70 -11.86
C VAL A 457 -30.25 4.98 -11.10
N VAL A 458 -29.13 5.13 -11.79
CA VAL A 458 -27.84 5.51 -11.21
C VAL A 458 -27.56 6.98 -11.47
N ILE A 459 -27.28 7.72 -10.42
CA ILE A 459 -26.97 9.14 -10.44
C ILE A 459 -25.55 9.34 -9.91
N GLY A 460 -24.63 9.85 -10.72
CA GLY A 460 -23.34 10.35 -10.26
C GLY A 460 -23.44 11.84 -9.97
N THR A 461 -23.03 12.29 -8.81
CA THR A 461 -23.09 13.70 -8.42
C THR A 461 -21.86 14.48 -8.83
N GLU A 462 -20.86 13.81 -9.36
CA GLU A 462 -19.63 14.38 -9.93
C GLU A 462 -18.91 13.33 -10.80
N ARG A 463 -17.96 13.75 -11.62
CA ARG A 463 -17.03 12.84 -12.27
C ARG A 463 -15.93 12.47 -11.29
N MET A 464 -15.67 11.17 -11.19
CA MET A 464 -14.64 10.66 -10.30
C MET A 464 -13.23 10.91 -10.85
N GLU A 465 -12.21 10.65 -10.06
CA GLU A 465 -10.80 10.87 -10.43
C GLU A 465 -10.38 10.09 -11.68
N SER A 466 -11.07 9.00 -12.02
CA SER A 466 -10.81 8.20 -13.22
C SER A 466 -12.09 7.75 -13.91
N GLN A 467 -12.02 7.61 -15.24
CA GLN A 467 -13.10 7.09 -16.07
C GLN A 467 -13.49 5.66 -15.67
N ARG A 468 -12.55 4.88 -15.13
CA ARG A 468 -12.81 3.51 -14.64
C ARG A 468 -13.85 3.51 -13.52
N ILE A 469 -13.72 4.41 -12.55
CA ILE A 469 -14.67 4.53 -11.43
C ILE A 469 -16.05 4.94 -11.96
N ASP A 470 -16.13 5.87 -12.89
CA ASP A 470 -17.40 6.24 -13.52
C ASP A 470 -18.08 5.06 -14.21
N LEU A 471 -17.29 4.24 -14.93
CA LEU A 471 -17.80 3.03 -15.58
C LEU A 471 -18.27 1.98 -14.57
N GLN A 472 -17.59 1.85 -13.42
CA GLN A 472 -18.03 0.97 -12.33
C GLN A 472 -19.34 1.45 -11.70
N ILE A 473 -19.49 2.76 -11.50
CA ILE A 473 -20.74 3.39 -11.03
C ILE A 473 -21.88 3.10 -12.01
N ARG A 474 -21.67 3.38 -13.30
CA ARG A 474 -22.64 3.06 -14.36
C ARG A 474 -22.96 1.55 -14.38
N GLY A 475 -21.96 0.71 -14.17
CA GLY A 475 -22.07 -0.77 -14.15
C GLY A 475 -22.92 -1.34 -13.02
N ARG A 476 -23.35 -0.52 -12.06
CA ARG A 476 -24.31 -0.96 -11.02
C ARG A 476 -25.71 -1.20 -11.57
N SER A 477 -26.04 -0.58 -12.69
CA SER A 477 -27.34 -0.71 -13.37
C SER A 477 -27.21 -1.45 -14.71
N GLY A 478 -28.27 -2.09 -15.15
CA GLY A 478 -28.35 -2.78 -16.45
C GLY A 478 -27.50 -4.05 -16.52
N ARG A 479 -27.56 -4.91 -15.51
CA ARG A 479 -26.83 -6.17 -15.40
C ARG A 479 -27.62 -7.30 -16.07
N GLN A 480 -26.93 -8.32 -16.59
CA GLN A 480 -27.53 -9.51 -17.21
C GLN A 480 -28.68 -9.24 -18.19
N GLY A 481 -28.61 -8.11 -18.92
CA GLY A 481 -29.64 -7.71 -19.86
C GLY A 481 -30.85 -7.00 -19.23
N ASP A 482 -30.81 -6.66 -17.95
CA ASP A 482 -31.83 -5.83 -17.31
C ASP A 482 -31.83 -4.41 -17.87
N PRO A 483 -32.99 -3.73 -17.90
CA PRO A 483 -33.05 -2.32 -18.20
C PRO A 483 -32.42 -1.50 -17.07
N GLY A 484 -32.04 -0.28 -17.37
CA GLY A 484 -31.48 0.63 -16.41
C GLY A 484 -31.03 1.92 -17.03
N MET A 485 -30.65 2.88 -16.21
CA MET A 485 -30.14 4.16 -16.69
C MET A 485 -29.09 4.77 -15.80
N SER A 486 -28.23 5.59 -16.40
CA SER A 486 -27.24 6.35 -15.64
C SER A 486 -27.17 7.80 -16.12
N LYS A 487 -26.91 8.72 -15.19
CA LYS A 487 -26.73 10.14 -15.46
C LYS A 487 -25.79 10.78 -14.45
N PHE A 488 -24.90 11.64 -14.95
CA PHE A 488 -24.00 12.41 -14.10
C PHE A 488 -24.41 13.88 -14.06
N PHE A 489 -24.31 14.46 -12.87
CA PHE A 489 -24.48 15.89 -12.61
C PHE A 489 -23.14 16.44 -12.14
N VAL A 490 -22.62 17.44 -12.83
CA VAL A 490 -21.26 17.94 -12.66
C VAL A 490 -21.32 19.45 -12.45
N SER A 491 -20.46 19.98 -11.58
CA SER A 491 -20.29 21.43 -11.40
C SER A 491 -18.85 21.86 -11.70
N LEU A 492 -18.65 23.15 -11.99
CA LEU A 492 -17.31 23.71 -12.13
C LEU A 492 -16.55 23.76 -10.79
N GLU A 493 -17.27 23.53 -9.69
CA GLU A 493 -16.73 23.46 -8.33
C GLU A 493 -16.35 22.05 -7.87
N ASP A 494 -16.56 21.02 -8.70
CA ASP A 494 -16.15 19.65 -8.37
C ASP A 494 -14.63 19.54 -8.25
N ASP A 495 -14.15 18.73 -7.32
CA ASP A 495 -12.72 18.62 -6.97
C ASP A 495 -11.82 18.31 -8.15
N VAL A 496 -12.23 17.40 -9.03
CA VAL A 496 -11.47 17.06 -10.25
C VAL A 496 -11.33 18.27 -11.17
N ILE A 497 -12.38 19.09 -11.30
CA ILE A 497 -12.37 20.27 -12.15
C ILE A 497 -11.59 21.40 -11.50
N LYS A 498 -11.72 21.62 -10.19
CA LYS A 498 -10.92 22.59 -9.45
C LYS A 498 -9.44 22.30 -9.55
N LYS A 499 -9.06 21.06 -9.37
CA LYS A 499 -7.65 20.64 -9.31
C LYS A 499 -6.97 20.59 -10.68
N TYR A 500 -7.68 20.09 -11.70
CA TYR A 500 -7.10 19.80 -13.02
C TYR A 500 -7.68 20.67 -14.15
N GLY A 501 -8.67 21.49 -13.87
CA GLY A 501 -9.26 22.41 -14.84
C GLY A 501 -8.37 23.62 -15.15
N PRO A 502 -8.57 24.26 -16.33
CA PRO A 502 -7.83 25.46 -16.68
C PRO A 502 -8.26 26.67 -15.82
N SER A 503 -7.36 27.65 -15.64
CA SER A 503 -7.53 28.81 -14.76
C SER A 503 -8.77 29.68 -15.04
N TRP A 504 -9.34 29.64 -16.25
CA TRP A 504 -10.57 30.39 -16.55
C TRP A 504 -11.81 29.84 -15.83
N VAL A 505 -11.77 28.58 -15.42
CA VAL A 505 -12.88 27.94 -14.67
C VAL A 505 -13.13 28.67 -13.37
N HIS A 506 -12.07 28.99 -12.61
CA HIS A 506 -12.17 29.74 -11.34
C HIS A 506 -12.82 31.11 -11.49
N ARG A 507 -12.55 31.80 -12.60
CA ARG A 507 -13.20 33.07 -12.91
C ARG A 507 -14.67 32.87 -13.21
N THR A 508 -14.99 31.87 -14.01
CA THR A 508 -16.36 31.62 -14.45
C THR A 508 -17.29 31.29 -13.27
N TYR A 509 -16.91 30.37 -12.37
CA TYR A 509 -17.79 30.04 -11.27
C TYR A 509 -17.92 31.21 -10.26
N LYS A 510 -16.85 31.99 -10.02
CA LYS A 510 -16.92 33.18 -9.19
C LYS A 510 -17.87 34.24 -9.75
N GLU A 511 -17.84 34.45 -11.05
CA GLU A 511 -18.78 35.35 -11.73
C GLU A 511 -20.24 34.86 -11.61
N TYR A 512 -20.47 33.54 -11.71
CA TYR A 512 -21.80 32.95 -11.52
C TYR A 512 -22.25 32.98 -10.07
N ALA A 513 -21.38 32.75 -9.10
CA ALA A 513 -21.70 32.80 -7.67
C ALA A 513 -22.13 34.21 -7.19
N ILE A 514 -21.61 35.27 -7.84
CA ILE A 514 -21.99 36.67 -7.52
C ILE A 514 -23.40 37.01 -8.05
N ASN A 515 -23.83 36.36 -9.12
CA ASN A 515 -25.08 36.65 -9.80
C ASN A 515 -26.23 35.79 -9.30
N ASP A 516 -26.50 35.72 -8.02
CA ASP A 516 -27.58 35.02 -7.29
C ASP A 516 -28.71 34.45 -8.20
N HIS A 517 -28.42 33.36 -8.92
CA HIS A 517 -29.39 32.71 -9.77
C HIS A 517 -30.31 31.83 -8.90
N ILE A 518 -31.58 32.14 -8.88
CA ILE A 518 -32.60 31.42 -8.11
C ILE A 518 -32.92 30.05 -8.72
N GLU A 519 -32.70 29.87 -10.04
CA GLU A 519 -32.96 28.63 -10.73
C GLU A 519 -31.67 28.04 -11.32
N PRO A 520 -31.47 26.70 -11.22
CA PRO A 520 -30.28 26.05 -11.77
C PRO A 520 -30.21 26.16 -13.28
N LYS A 521 -29.13 26.75 -13.79
CA LYS A 521 -28.89 26.94 -15.21
C LYS A 521 -27.86 25.96 -15.74
N GLU A 522 -28.31 25.02 -16.58
CA GLU A 522 -27.42 24.07 -17.25
C GLU A 522 -26.47 24.79 -18.22
N LEU A 523 -25.17 24.53 -18.08
CA LEU A 523 -24.14 25.01 -18.99
C LEU A 523 -24.10 24.13 -20.24
N THR A 524 -24.86 24.49 -21.25
CA THR A 524 -24.91 23.76 -22.52
C THR A 524 -23.82 24.24 -23.46
N GLY A 525 -22.92 23.37 -23.89
CA GLY A 525 -21.90 23.71 -24.88
C GLY A 525 -20.73 22.74 -24.93
N ARG A 526 -20.15 22.59 -26.13
CA ARG A 526 -18.99 21.74 -26.37
C ARG A 526 -17.79 22.08 -25.48
N LYS A 527 -17.65 23.37 -25.13
CA LYS A 527 -16.56 23.87 -24.26
C LYS A 527 -16.58 23.19 -22.88
N TYR A 528 -17.76 23.11 -22.27
CA TYR A 528 -17.91 22.58 -20.90
C TYR A 528 -17.76 21.04 -20.87
N ARG A 529 -18.32 20.33 -21.86
CA ARG A 529 -18.14 18.87 -21.98
C ARG A 529 -16.67 18.50 -22.14
N LYS A 530 -15.94 19.18 -23.05
CA LYS A 530 -14.51 18.98 -23.23
C LYS A 530 -13.68 19.36 -22.01
N LEU A 531 -14.16 20.32 -21.19
CA LEU A 531 -13.51 20.67 -19.93
C LEU A 531 -13.53 19.50 -18.96
N VAL A 532 -14.71 18.91 -18.75
CA VAL A 532 -14.88 17.78 -17.82
C VAL A 532 -14.01 16.58 -18.26
N GLU A 533 -14.08 16.21 -19.54
CA GLU A 533 -13.26 15.13 -20.11
C GLU A 533 -11.76 15.40 -19.90
N LYS A 534 -11.28 16.60 -20.23
CA LYS A 534 -9.85 16.95 -20.09
C LYS A 534 -9.39 17.02 -18.64
N ALA A 535 -10.23 17.47 -17.72
CA ALA A 535 -9.89 17.49 -16.29
C ALA A 535 -9.71 16.06 -15.76
N GLN A 536 -10.60 15.14 -16.15
CA GLN A 536 -10.49 13.72 -15.77
C GLN A 536 -9.27 13.05 -16.41
N GLU A 537 -9.00 13.29 -17.72
CA GLU A 537 -7.77 12.80 -18.38
C GLU A 537 -6.50 13.29 -17.69
N ALA A 538 -6.48 14.57 -17.25
CA ALA A 538 -5.35 15.14 -16.52
C ALA A 538 -5.19 14.50 -15.12
N SER A 539 -6.29 14.20 -14.43
CA SER A 539 -6.31 13.48 -13.17
C SER A 539 -5.72 12.07 -13.32
N GLU A 540 -6.19 11.31 -14.32
CA GLU A 540 -5.68 9.96 -14.62
C GLU A 540 -4.19 9.98 -14.97
N SER A 541 -3.76 10.95 -15.80
CA SER A 541 -2.35 11.11 -16.17
C SER A 541 -1.47 11.43 -14.94
N SER A 542 -1.97 12.27 -14.04
CA SER A 542 -1.29 12.59 -12.77
C SER A 542 -1.15 11.36 -11.89
N GLY A 543 -2.23 10.60 -11.71
CA GLY A 543 -2.22 9.35 -10.94
C GLY A 543 -1.27 8.30 -11.53
N ARG A 544 -1.26 8.14 -12.86
CA ARG A 544 -0.32 7.25 -13.55
C ARG A 544 1.14 7.68 -13.34
N THR A 545 1.42 8.98 -13.42
CA THR A 545 2.76 9.51 -13.18
C THR A 545 3.21 9.24 -11.75
N SER A 546 2.32 9.46 -10.77
CA SER A 546 2.60 9.16 -9.36
C SER A 546 2.93 7.68 -9.13
N ARG A 547 2.11 6.76 -9.67
CA ARG A 547 2.37 5.31 -9.54
C ARG A 547 3.69 4.90 -10.21
N ARG A 548 4.01 5.48 -11.36
CA ARG A 548 5.29 5.24 -12.03
C ARG A 548 6.48 5.72 -11.19
N GLN A 549 6.39 6.91 -10.61
CA GLN A 549 7.43 7.43 -9.72
C GLN A 549 7.61 6.54 -8.49
N THR A 550 6.50 6.12 -7.85
CA THR A 550 6.54 5.17 -6.73
C THR A 550 7.27 3.88 -7.10
N LEU A 551 7.00 3.32 -8.29
CA LEU A 551 7.67 2.12 -8.78
C LEU A 551 9.17 2.36 -9.04
N GLU A 552 9.52 3.47 -9.70
CA GLU A 552 10.91 3.83 -10.01
C GLU A 552 11.73 4.01 -8.71
N PHE A 553 11.20 4.68 -7.70
CA PHE A 553 11.86 4.79 -6.39
C PHE A 553 11.97 3.44 -5.67
N ALA A 554 10.95 2.59 -5.78
CA ALA A 554 10.95 1.28 -5.15
C ALA A 554 11.93 0.28 -5.81
N GLU A 555 12.32 0.48 -7.06
CA GLU A 555 13.18 -0.47 -7.80
C GLU A 555 14.53 -0.68 -7.10
N SER A 556 15.18 0.39 -6.66
CA SER A 556 16.45 0.30 -5.92
C SER A 556 16.29 -0.50 -4.61
N MET A 557 15.23 -0.21 -3.85
CA MET A 557 14.92 -0.94 -2.62
C MET A 557 14.62 -2.42 -2.90
N ASN A 558 13.93 -2.72 -3.99
CA ASN A 558 13.60 -4.10 -4.37
C ASN A 558 14.87 -4.93 -4.66
N ILE A 559 15.78 -4.37 -5.46
CA ILE A 559 17.05 -5.03 -5.79
C ILE A 559 17.86 -5.29 -4.50
N GLN A 560 18.02 -4.27 -3.66
CA GLN A 560 18.73 -4.40 -2.40
C GLN A 560 18.07 -5.43 -1.48
N ARG A 561 16.75 -5.41 -1.35
CA ARG A 561 15.98 -6.37 -0.55
C ARG A 561 16.18 -7.80 -1.02
N GLU A 562 16.13 -8.08 -2.32
CA GLU A 562 16.32 -9.42 -2.84
C GLU A 562 17.71 -9.97 -2.51
N MET A 563 18.74 -9.13 -2.60
CA MET A 563 20.10 -9.52 -2.22
C MET A 563 20.20 -9.83 -0.72
N ILE A 564 19.62 -8.99 0.13
CA ILE A 564 19.64 -9.17 1.59
C ILE A 564 18.80 -10.38 2.02
N TYR A 565 17.61 -10.56 1.44
CA TYR A 565 16.76 -11.70 1.78
C TYR A 565 17.37 -13.02 1.30
N ALA A 566 18.03 -13.05 0.15
CA ALA A 566 18.79 -14.23 -0.27
C ALA A 566 19.95 -14.56 0.69
N GLN A 567 20.62 -13.54 1.23
CA GLN A 567 21.66 -13.74 2.26
C GLN A 567 21.05 -14.26 3.58
N ARG A 568 19.92 -13.69 4.01
CA ARG A 568 19.18 -14.18 5.20
C ARG A 568 18.75 -15.63 5.04
N ASP A 569 18.17 -15.97 3.91
CA ASP A 569 17.69 -17.33 3.64
C ASP A 569 18.85 -18.34 3.65
N ARG A 570 20.02 -17.97 3.14
CA ARG A 570 21.24 -18.82 3.30
C ARG A 570 21.55 -19.09 4.76
N LEU A 571 21.48 -18.08 5.63
CA LEU A 571 21.73 -18.24 7.07
C LEU A 571 20.65 -19.07 7.76
N ILE A 572 19.37 -18.97 7.34
CA ILE A 572 18.23 -19.67 7.95
C ILE A 572 18.21 -21.16 7.55
N TYR A 573 18.39 -21.46 6.27
CA TYR A 573 18.19 -22.80 5.71
C TYR A 573 19.45 -23.68 5.67
N HIS A 574 20.68 -23.11 5.74
CA HIS A 574 21.90 -23.89 5.75
C HIS A 574 22.20 -24.46 7.14
N ASN A 575 22.02 -25.76 7.28
CA ASN A 575 22.32 -26.50 8.50
C ASN A 575 23.78 -27.05 8.56
N GLN A 576 24.58 -26.86 7.50
CA GLN A 576 25.96 -27.29 7.44
C GLN A 576 26.81 -26.17 6.82
N GLY A 577 27.93 -25.81 7.48
CA GLY A 577 28.90 -24.90 6.90
C GLY A 577 28.83 -23.45 7.38
N LEU A 578 28.24 -23.15 8.54
CA LEU A 578 28.34 -21.80 9.15
C LEU A 578 29.81 -21.41 9.40
N ASP A 579 30.68 -22.34 9.74
CA ASP A 579 32.10 -22.07 9.94
C ASP A 579 32.73 -21.47 8.66
N THR A 580 32.41 -21.98 7.47
CA THR A 580 32.89 -21.42 6.19
C THR A 580 32.40 -19.99 5.97
N VAL A 581 31.14 -19.72 6.31
CA VAL A 581 30.58 -18.36 6.18
C VAL A 581 31.25 -17.40 7.17
N ILE A 582 31.56 -17.88 8.38
CA ILE A 582 32.26 -17.09 9.39
C ILE A 582 33.68 -16.78 8.93
N ASP A 583 34.40 -17.75 8.38
CA ASP A 583 35.74 -17.55 7.83
C ASP A 583 35.71 -16.52 6.68
N GLU A 584 34.78 -16.65 5.73
CA GLU A 584 34.60 -15.67 4.64
C GLU A 584 34.33 -14.25 5.16
N VAL A 585 33.47 -14.11 6.16
CA VAL A 585 33.14 -12.80 6.76
C VAL A 585 34.33 -12.22 7.52
N LEU A 586 35.10 -13.04 8.23
CA LEU A 586 36.30 -12.62 8.91
C LEU A 586 37.38 -12.18 7.93
N ASP A 587 37.60 -12.96 6.88
CA ASP A 587 38.60 -12.65 5.84
C ASP A 587 38.27 -11.33 5.16
N ASP A 588 37.03 -11.15 4.69
CA ASP A 588 36.57 -9.91 4.05
C ASP A 588 36.71 -8.70 4.98
N PHE A 589 36.36 -8.85 6.27
CA PHE A 589 36.43 -7.76 7.23
C PHE A 589 37.87 -7.38 7.57
N ILE A 590 38.75 -8.36 7.77
CA ILE A 590 40.16 -8.14 8.11
C ILE A 590 40.91 -7.57 6.90
N ASP A 591 40.69 -8.09 5.69
CA ASP A 591 41.31 -7.57 4.47
C ASP A 591 40.90 -6.10 4.19
N GLN A 592 39.64 -5.77 4.45
CA GLN A 592 39.19 -4.38 4.36
C GLN A 592 39.90 -3.50 5.38
N ALA A 593 40.00 -3.95 6.65
CA ALA A 593 40.69 -3.21 7.71
C ALA A 593 42.17 -3.01 7.39
N MET A 594 42.84 -4.03 6.84
CA MET A 594 44.24 -3.95 6.39
C MET A 594 44.47 -2.94 5.26
N THR A 595 43.43 -2.53 4.57
CA THR A 595 43.46 -1.55 3.47
C THR A 595 43.13 -0.13 3.96
N GLU A 596 42.20 -0.02 4.91
CA GLU A 596 41.63 1.25 5.38
C GLU A 596 42.37 1.80 6.61
N GLU A 597 42.94 0.94 7.48
CA GLU A 597 43.55 1.31 8.75
C GLU A 597 45.08 1.33 8.66
N ASP A 598 45.73 2.27 9.34
CA ASP A 598 47.18 2.35 9.45
C ASP A 598 47.70 1.55 10.65
N PHE A 599 48.00 0.28 10.42
CA PHE A 599 48.53 -0.65 11.46
C PHE A 599 50.04 -0.53 11.66
N SER A 600 50.76 0.41 11.02
CA SER A 600 52.14 0.69 11.32
C SER A 600 52.36 1.21 12.73
N LYS A 601 51.26 1.64 13.42
CA LYS A 601 51.25 2.10 14.80
C LYS A 601 50.61 1.05 15.71
N ALA A 602 51.31 0.60 16.74
CA ALA A 602 50.78 -0.39 17.69
C ALA A 602 49.48 0.08 18.38
N GLU A 603 49.32 1.39 18.59
CA GLU A 603 48.11 1.96 19.18
C GLU A 603 46.87 1.74 18.28
N ASN A 604 47.01 1.93 16.99
CA ASN A 604 45.90 1.70 16.03
C ASN A 604 45.50 0.21 15.99
N LEU A 605 46.47 -0.67 15.91
CA LEU A 605 46.23 -2.12 15.94
C LEU A 605 45.59 -2.56 17.27
N TYR A 606 46.07 -2.03 18.40
CA TYR A 606 45.47 -2.27 19.71
C TYR A 606 44.00 -1.83 19.77
N HIS A 607 43.70 -0.61 19.33
CA HIS A 607 42.34 -0.10 19.30
C HIS A 607 41.45 -0.84 18.33
N PHE A 608 41.95 -1.29 17.18
CA PHE A 608 41.19 -2.10 16.24
C PHE A 608 40.78 -3.42 16.85
N ILE A 609 41.74 -4.17 17.45
CA ILE A 609 41.47 -5.44 18.10
C ILE A 609 40.48 -5.26 19.27
N LEU A 610 40.71 -4.27 20.12
CA LEU A 610 39.86 -3.99 21.27
C LEU A 610 38.39 -3.66 20.86
N ARG A 611 38.22 -2.90 19.78
CA ARG A 611 36.88 -2.46 19.33
C ARG A 611 36.12 -3.52 18.54
N ASN A 612 36.84 -4.41 17.85
CA ASN A 612 36.20 -5.27 16.87
C ASN A 612 36.41 -6.77 17.10
N ILE A 613 37.47 -7.19 17.78
CA ILE A 613 37.90 -8.58 17.85
C ILE A 613 37.83 -9.15 19.28
N SER A 614 38.53 -8.52 20.24
CA SER A 614 38.63 -9.07 21.59
C SER A 614 38.81 -8.00 22.64
N PHE A 615 38.01 -8.06 23.72
CA PHE A 615 38.23 -7.25 24.94
C PHE A 615 39.37 -7.78 25.83
N ARG A 616 39.94 -8.93 25.50
CA ARG A 616 40.98 -9.61 26.31
C ARG A 616 42.41 -9.27 25.89
N ILE A 617 42.56 -8.25 25.06
CA ILE A 617 43.89 -7.74 24.69
C ILE A 617 44.42 -6.80 25.78
N ASN A 618 45.64 -7.05 26.23
CA ASN A 618 46.32 -6.16 27.20
C ASN A 618 47.32 -5.25 26.52
N GLU A 619 48.17 -5.77 25.68
CA GLU A 619 49.17 -5.03 24.91
C GLU A 619 49.50 -5.75 23.60
N ILE A 620 50.04 -5.00 22.61
CA ILE A 620 50.57 -5.60 21.39
C ILE A 620 51.96 -6.19 21.70
N PRO A 621 52.28 -7.42 21.24
CA PRO A 621 53.58 -8.02 21.43
C PRO A 621 54.72 -7.11 20.92
N LYS A 622 55.75 -6.91 21.74
CA LYS A 622 56.87 -5.98 21.41
C LYS A 622 57.78 -6.51 20.30
N ASP A 623 57.75 -7.78 20.04
CA ASP A 623 58.49 -8.52 18.99
C ASP A 623 57.75 -8.58 17.66
N LEU A 624 56.55 -8.02 17.58
CA LEU A 624 55.76 -7.95 16.36
C LEU A 624 56.31 -6.89 15.39
N ASP A 625 56.62 -7.29 14.18
CA ASP A 625 56.92 -6.35 13.11
C ASP A 625 55.64 -5.80 12.47
N LEU A 626 55.26 -4.58 12.89
CA LEU A 626 54.05 -3.90 12.40
C LEU A 626 54.10 -3.56 10.90
N ASN A 627 55.26 -3.55 10.27
CA ASN A 627 55.38 -3.36 8.82
C ASN A 627 55.23 -4.69 8.04
N ASN A 628 55.24 -5.83 8.74
CA ASN A 628 55.00 -7.12 8.13
C ASN A 628 53.49 -7.44 8.17
N ARG A 629 52.87 -7.29 7.02
CA ARG A 629 51.40 -7.53 6.87
C ARG A 629 50.97 -8.92 7.33
N GLU A 630 51.78 -9.95 7.06
CA GLU A 630 51.48 -11.34 7.43
C GLU A 630 51.47 -11.55 8.93
N GLN A 631 52.41 -10.97 9.67
CA GLN A 631 52.48 -11.04 11.12
C GLN A 631 51.28 -10.32 11.80
N VAL A 632 50.93 -9.16 11.26
CA VAL A 632 49.76 -8.41 11.75
C VAL A 632 48.48 -9.21 11.53
N LEU A 633 48.30 -9.79 10.35
CA LEU A 633 47.17 -10.67 10.02
C LEU A 633 47.12 -11.88 10.96
N GLU A 634 48.23 -12.58 11.12
CA GLU A 634 48.29 -13.75 12.00
C GLU A 634 47.88 -13.42 13.44
N LEU A 635 48.33 -12.30 13.96
CA LEU A 635 47.93 -11.83 15.29
C LEU A 635 46.43 -11.58 15.40
N ILE A 636 45.83 -10.89 14.41
CA ILE A 636 44.39 -10.61 14.42
C ILE A 636 43.58 -11.91 14.36
N TYR A 637 43.95 -12.86 13.50
CA TYR A 637 43.30 -14.18 13.42
C TYR A 637 43.45 -14.99 14.70
N GLN A 638 44.61 -14.97 15.34
CA GLN A 638 44.82 -15.63 16.63
C GLN A 638 43.84 -15.13 17.70
N PHE A 639 43.62 -13.81 17.79
CA PHE A 639 42.62 -13.28 18.71
C PHE A 639 41.21 -13.66 18.29
N ALA A 640 40.87 -13.61 17.02
CA ALA A 640 39.52 -13.92 16.51
C ALA A 640 39.15 -15.39 16.78
N TYR A 641 40.01 -16.35 16.42
CA TYR A 641 39.75 -17.78 16.66
C TYR A 641 39.75 -18.13 18.15
N ARG A 642 40.60 -17.47 18.94
CA ARG A 642 40.56 -17.63 20.40
C ARG A 642 39.23 -17.24 21.01
N GLU A 643 38.61 -16.13 20.55
CA GLU A 643 37.27 -15.73 21.01
C GLU A 643 36.18 -16.70 20.52
N LEU A 644 36.24 -17.17 19.27
CA LEU A 644 35.31 -18.19 18.76
C LEU A 644 35.39 -19.49 19.56
N ASP A 645 36.59 -19.97 19.89
CA ASP A 645 36.78 -21.18 20.70
C ASP A 645 36.29 -20.98 22.13
N ALA A 646 36.50 -19.80 22.70
CA ALA A 646 35.93 -19.47 24.01
C ALA A 646 34.40 -19.57 24.02
N LYS A 647 33.74 -19.05 22.96
CA LYS A 647 32.28 -19.17 22.81
C LYS A 647 31.81 -20.61 22.65
N LYS A 648 32.52 -21.44 21.85
CA LYS A 648 32.22 -22.88 21.74
C LYS A 648 32.28 -23.58 23.11
N GLN A 649 33.24 -23.22 23.98
CA GLN A 649 33.32 -23.77 25.32
C GLN A 649 32.21 -23.29 26.25
N GLU A 650 31.82 -22.02 26.17
CA GLU A 650 30.73 -21.43 26.99
C GLU A 650 29.37 -22.06 26.61
N LEU A 651 29.12 -22.35 25.35
CA LEU A 651 27.84 -22.85 24.83
C LEU A 651 27.68 -24.36 24.94
N LYS A 652 28.77 -25.11 25.16
CA LYS A 652 28.82 -26.56 25.50
C LYS A 652 28.30 -27.55 24.45
N THR A 653 27.29 -27.18 23.63
CA THR A 653 26.74 -28.05 22.61
C THR A 653 26.87 -27.44 21.21
N LYS A 654 26.94 -28.30 20.21
CA LYS A 654 27.05 -27.87 18.82
C LYS A 654 25.83 -27.10 18.38
N GLU A 655 24.65 -27.55 18.75
CA GLU A 655 23.36 -26.95 18.41
C GLU A 655 23.23 -25.52 18.96
N LEU A 656 23.61 -25.31 20.23
CA LEU A 656 23.60 -23.98 20.85
C LEU A 656 24.62 -23.05 20.20
N ASN A 657 25.79 -23.55 19.81
CA ASN A 657 26.79 -22.76 19.11
C ASN A 657 26.32 -22.35 17.71
N GLU A 658 25.75 -23.26 16.94
CA GLU A 658 25.19 -22.97 15.62
C GLU A 658 24.01 -21.97 15.73
N TYR A 659 23.15 -22.13 16.72
CA TYR A 659 22.05 -21.19 17.00
C TYR A 659 22.59 -19.79 17.33
N PHE A 660 23.58 -19.68 18.20
CA PHE A 660 24.21 -18.40 18.54
C PHE A 660 24.87 -17.73 17.35
N GLN A 661 25.64 -18.48 16.56
CA GLN A 661 26.30 -18.00 15.35
C GLN A 661 25.27 -17.45 14.36
N ARG A 662 24.19 -18.20 14.12
CA ARG A 662 23.10 -17.79 13.24
C ARG A 662 22.41 -16.52 13.75
N LEU A 663 22.06 -16.48 15.03
CA LEU A 663 21.42 -15.32 15.64
C LEU A 663 22.29 -14.07 15.55
N SER A 664 23.61 -14.21 15.80
CA SER A 664 24.58 -13.11 15.72
C SER A 664 24.67 -12.51 14.34
N MET A 665 24.71 -13.36 13.29
CA MET A 665 24.78 -12.93 11.89
C MET A 665 23.45 -12.32 11.42
N LEU A 666 22.33 -12.99 11.73
CA LEU A 666 20.99 -12.47 11.37
C LEU A 666 20.72 -11.12 11.98
N LYS A 667 21.06 -10.95 13.26
CA LYS A 667 20.89 -9.65 13.94
C LYS A 667 21.66 -8.52 13.23
N ALA A 668 22.91 -8.77 12.83
CA ALA A 668 23.68 -7.80 12.08
C ALA A 668 23.03 -7.43 10.73
N VAL A 669 22.49 -8.41 10.01
CA VAL A 669 21.78 -8.17 8.75
C VAL A 669 20.50 -7.36 9.01
N ASP A 670 19.69 -7.78 9.99
CA ASP A 670 18.37 -7.22 10.23
C ASP A 670 18.43 -5.78 10.74
N ASP A 671 19.32 -5.48 11.69
CA ASP A 671 19.48 -4.14 12.23
C ASP A 671 19.95 -3.15 11.14
N ASN A 672 20.95 -3.53 10.35
CA ASN A 672 21.48 -2.70 9.29
C ASN A 672 20.50 -2.55 8.11
N TRP A 673 19.76 -3.60 7.79
CA TRP A 673 18.73 -3.54 6.76
C TRP A 673 17.57 -2.61 7.15
N ALA A 674 17.13 -2.65 8.40
CA ALA A 674 16.11 -1.72 8.91
C ALA A 674 16.59 -0.25 8.83
N GLU A 675 17.87 0.02 9.13
CA GLU A 675 18.44 1.36 8.96
C GLU A 675 18.50 1.79 7.48
N GLN A 676 18.84 0.87 6.59
CA GLN A 676 18.89 1.14 5.15
C GLN A 676 17.50 1.45 4.57
N VAL A 677 16.46 0.69 4.98
CA VAL A 677 15.08 0.95 4.56
C VAL A 677 14.63 2.35 4.99
N ASP A 678 14.93 2.73 6.24
CA ASP A 678 14.62 4.06 6.76
C ASP A 678 15.40 5.15 6.01
N TYR A 679 16.70 4.93 5.76
CA TYR A 679 17.54 5.85 4.97
C TYR A 679 16.97 6.06 3.56
N LEU A 680 16.60 5.00 2.84
CA LEU A 680 16.04 5.10 1.50
C LEU A 680 14.71 5.85 1.45
N GLN A 681 13.86 5.69 2.47
CA GLN A 681 12.62 6.44 2.58
C GLN A 681 12.87 7.94 2.82
N GLN A 682 13.81 8.27 3.69
CA GLN A 682 14.18 9.66 3.94
C GLN A 682 14.81 10.30 2.70
N LEU A 683 15.68 9.59 2.00
CA LEU A 683 16.30 10.03 0.76
C LEU A 683 15.24 10.31 -0.32
N GLN A 684 14.24 9.44 -0.45
CA GLN A 684 13.12 9.65 -1.37
C GLN A 684 12.36 10.94 -1.05
N MET A 685 12.06 11.19 0.23
CA MET A 685 11.38 12.41 0.65
C MET A 685 12.22 13.67 0.41
N ALA A 686 13.52 13.61 0.69
CA ALA A 686 14.43 14.73 0.50
C ALA A 686 14.56 15.11 -0.99
N ILE A 687 14.76 14.14 -1.86
CA ILE A 687 14.90 14.36 -3.31
C ILE A 687 13.57 14.77 -3.94
N GLY A 688 12.44 14.20 -3.49
CA GLY A 688 11.10 14.59 -3.94
C GLY A 688 10.75 16.05 -3.64
N SER A 689 11.38 16.66 -2.62
CA SER A 689 11.19 18.08 -2.26
C SER A 689 12.09 19.04 -3.05
N GLN A 690 13.14 18.54 -3.70
CA GLN A 690 14.12 19.35 -4.45
C GLN A 690 13.77 19.58 -5.94
N GLN A 691 12.49 19.66 -6.30
CA GLN A 691 12.01 19.84 -7.69
C GLN A 691 12.60 21.05 -8.45
N LEU A 692 13.40 21.88 -7.81
CA LEU A 692 14.05 23.08 -8.39
C LEU A 692 15.47 22.82 -8.89
N SER A 693 16.08 21.65 -8.66
CA SER A 693 17.41 21.35 -9.18
C SER A 693 17.33 20.87 -10.64
N GLN A 694 18.28 21.29 -11.47
CA GLN A 694 18.35 20.89 -12.90
C GLN A 694 18.73 19.41 -13.12
N LYS A 695 18.92 18.62 -12.06
CA LYS A 695 19.26 17.20 -12.12
C LYS A 695 18.01 16.32 -12.13
N ASN A 696 18.09 15.17 -12.77
CA ASN A 696 17.02 14.19 -12.71
C ASN A 696 16.95 13.56 -11.30
N PRO A 697 15.86 13.76 -10.54
CA PRO A 697 15.75 13.31 -9.16
C PRO A 697 15.94 11.79 -8.99
N ILE A 698 15.51 11.00 -9.97
CA ILE A 698 15.60 9.54 -9.93
C ILE A 698 17.04 9.06 -10.06
N VAL A 699 17.82 9.70 -10.94
CA VAL A 699 19.24 9.35 -11.12
C VAL A 699 20.04 9.68 -9.85
N GLU A 700 19.79 10.82 -9.23
CA GLU A 700 20.40 11.21 -7.97
C GLU A 700 20.04 10.24 -6.85
N TYR A 701 18.76 9.85 -6.76
CA TYR A 701 18.32 8.83 -5.82
C TYR A 701 19.06 7.50 -5.99
N TYR A 702 19.18 7.00 -7.21
CA TYR A 702 19.89 5.73 -7.46
C TYR A 702 21.37 5.78 -7.08
N GLN A 703 22.04 6.91 -7.33
CA GLN A 703 23.44 7.08 -6.98
C GLN A 703 23.65 7.07 -5.46
N GLU A 704 22.84 7.83 -4.73
CA GLU A 704 22.93 7.88 -3.26
C GLU A 704 22.46 6.58 -2.61
N ALA A 705 21.40 5.96 -3.12
CA ALA A 705 20.91 4.66 -2.68
C ALA A 705 21.98 3.56 -2.84
N TYR A 706 22.74 3.58 -3.94
CA TYR A 706 23.85 2.66 -4.17
C TYR A 706 24.99 2.87 -3.17
N LYS A 707 25.39 4.12 -2.93
CA LYS A 707 26.43 4.46 -1.94
C LYS A 707 26.03 3.99 -0.54
N GLY A 708 24.76 4.25 -0.13
CA GLY A 708 24.23 3.79 1.14
C GLY A 708 24.25 2.26 1.25
N PHE A 709 23.90 1.56 0.18
CA PHE A 709 23.92 0.09 0.16
C PHE A 709 25.32 -0.49 0.32
N GLU A 710 26.32 0.07 -0.35
CA GLU A 710 27.73 -0.35 -0.20
C GLU A 710 28.25 -0.07 1.22
N ALA A 711 27.88 1.06 1.82
CA ALA A 711 28.21 1.37 3.21
C ALA A 711 27.54 0.38 4.18
N MET A 712 26.25 0.07 3.97
CA MET A 712 25.52 -0.92 4.76
C MET A 712 26.16 -2.30 4.69
N LYS A 713 26.54 -2.80 3.52
CA LYS A 713 27.22 -4.11 3.39
C LYS A 713 28.53 -4.19 4.18
N ARG A 714 29.29 -3.09 4.21
CA ARG A 714 30.50 -3.01 5.04
C ARG A 714 30.15 -3.05 6.52
N GLN A 715 29.12 -2.31 6.93
CA GLN A 715 28.68 -2.32 8.32
C GLN A 715 28.11 -3.66 8.77
N ILE A 716 27.36 -4.37 7.92
CA ILE A 716 26.87 -5.73 8.20
C ILE A 716 28.06 -6.67 8.51
N ARG A 717 29.11 -6.67 7.67
CA ARG A 717 30.30 -7.52 7.91
C ARG A 717 30.97 -7.19 9.25
N LYS A 718 31.14 -5.91 9.53
CA LYS A 718 31.69 -5.44 10.81
C LYS A 718 30.85 -5.89 12.01
N ASP A 719 29.54 -5.73 11.92
CA ASP A 719 28.64 -6.09 13.02
C ASP A 719 28.50 -7.60 13.16
N MET A 720 28.56 -8.38 12.08
CA MET A 720 28.65 -9.85 12.15
C MET A 720 29.87 -10.28 12.95
N VAL A 721 31.06 -9.75 12.63
CA VAL A 721 32.30 -10.05 13.35
C VAL A 721 32.19 -9.65 14.83
N ARG A 722 31.74 -8.43 15.11
CA ARG A 722 31.57 -7.95 16.47
C ARG A 722 30.57 -8.77 17.26
N ASN A 723 29.44 -9.10 16.67
CA ASN A 723 28.42 -9.92 17.32
C ASN A 723 28.92 -11.32 17.63
N LEU A 724 29.70 -11.94 16.73
CA LEU A 724 30.27 -13.27 16.96
C LEU A 724 31.35 -13.25 18.05
N LEU A 725 32.22 -12.24 18.06
CA LEU A 725 33.42 -12.24 18.89
C LEU A 725 33.22 -11.52 20.25
N LEU A 726 32.54 -10.39 20.27
CA LEU A 726 32.42 -9.50 21.43
C LEU A 726 31.17 -9.74 22.29
N SER A 727 30.18 -10.50 21.82
CA SER A 727 28.96 -10.74 22.59
C SER A 727 29.24 -11.50 23.89
N GLN A 728 28.46 -11.18 24.92
CA GLN A 728 28.42 -11.97 26.15
C GLN A 728 27.28 -12.98 26.07
N VAL A 729 27.58 -14.25 26.33
CA VAL A 729 26.62 -15.34 26.18
C VAL A 729 26.44 -16.06 27.52
N GLN A 730 25.21 -16.33 27.89
CA GLN A 730 24.87 -17.12 29.09
C GLN A 730 23.82 -18.16 28.72
N VAL A 731 24.06 -19.40 29.15
CA VAL A 731 23.08 -20.49 29.02
C VAL A 731 22.25 -20.57 30.29
N THR A 732 20.93 -20.41 30.18
CA THR A 732 20.00 -20.50 31.31
C THR A 732 19.89 -21.94 31.82
N LYS A 733 19.34 -22.14 33.05
CA LYS A 733 19.06 -23.47 33.58
C LYS A 733 18.06 -24.28 32.74
N LYS A 734 17.29 -23.64 31.91
CA LYS A 734 16.34 -24.28 30.97
C LYS A 734 16.97 -24.65 29.60
N GLY A 735 18.23 -24.26 29.37
CA GLY A 735 18.92 -24.51 28.11
C GLY A 735 18.80 -23.38 27.06
N ASP A 736 18.13 -22.28 27.41
CA ASP A 736 17.99 -21.13 26.52
C ASP A 736 19.26 -20.27 26.54
N ILE A 737 19.56 -19.61 25.42
CA ILE A 737 20.69 -18.67 25.31
C ILE A 737 20.20 -17.25 25.57
N ILE A 738 20.88 -16.54 26.46
CA ILE A 738 20.79 -15.08 26.59
C ILE A 738 22.07 -14.50 26.02
N SER A 739 21.93 -13.69 24.98
CA SER A 739 23.05 -13.02 24.32
C SER A 739 22.92 -11.50 24.47
N HIS A 740 23.98 -10.86 24.94
CA HIS A 740 24.13 -9.40 24.95
C HIS A 740 25.11 -9.01 23.84
N PHE A 741 24.59 -8.37 22.81
CA PHE A 741 25.37 -7.92 21.68
C PHE A 741 26.06 -6.58 21.97
N PRO A 742 27.26 -6.31 21.36
CA PRO A 742 28.07 -5.12 21.62
C PRO A 742 27.47 -3.81 21.10
#